data_a1ceaba0b989a2f2884eddfd2f9cf70e
#
_entry.id   a1ceaba0b989a2f2884eddfd2f9cf70e
#
_cell.length_a   1.000
_cell.length_b   1.000
_cell.length_c   1.000
_cell.angle_alpha   90.00
_cell.angle_beta   90.00
_cell.angle_gamma   90.00
#
_symmetry.space_group_name_H-M   'P 1'
#
loop_
_entity.id
_entity.type
_entity.pdbx_description
1 polymer ?
#
loop_
_entity_poly.entity_id
_entity_poly.type
_entity_poly.pdbx_seq_one_letter_code
_entity_poly.pdbx_strand_id
1 'polypeptide(L)'
;MAALALTIAAGCESKKEAVMASGIDLGNLDTTVVRGADFFQYACGGWMKKHPLTDEYSRFGSFDMLAENNREQLKGLIAEIAGQENEKGTVAQKIADIYNLAMDSAKLNTEGIEPIKADLERIASVKNKEEIVLLMAELSHIGIRPYFTFFVDADIMDSKSNLFQLYQGGISLGEKEYYLDTDEATTDIRNKYKEHIVKMFRLAGFDESAARKNMEAVLEIETRIAKASFSAVEQRNPAANYHKMTLDELKKSVPGIDWDAFLSGVGVKGVTELSVSQVEPIKEVEKIINTIPVEKQVAYMQWKLINRAASYLSDEFVAQNFDFYGKTLSGRKENQPRWKRAVGTVNGMLGEAVGQMYVEKYFPAAAKERMVQLVKNLQTALGERIQNLEWMGDSTKAKAIEKLNSFYVKVGYPDKWRDYTALDVEKDSYWANVKRATKFELDYELAKAGKPVDRDEWGMTPQTVNAYYNPTTNEICFPAGILQYPFFDMNADDAFNYGAIGVVIGHEMTHGFDDQGRQFDKDGNLKDWWTPEDAERFNKRAQVMVNFFDSIQVLLGLYANGSLTLGENIADHGGLQVSFQAFKNATKDAPLGVVDGFTPEQRFFLSYAGVWAGNVRDEQIRLQTKSDPHSLGRWRVNGALPQIGAWYEAFNITENDPMYLAPEKRVSIW
;
A
#
# COMPACT_ATOMS: atom_id res chain seq x y z
N MET A 1 -53.29 -51.33 42.93
CA MET A 1 -52.81 -49.94 42.90
C MET A 1 -51.38 -49.96 43.31
N ALA A 2 -50.48 -49.91 42.35
CA ALA A 2 -49.04 -49.80 42.54
C ALA A 2 -48.56 -48.52 41.84
N ALA A 3 -48.08 -47.57 42.67
CA ALA A 3 -47.49 -46.33 42.19
C ALA A 3 -46.07 -46.57 41.79
N LEU A 4 -45.75 -46.28 40.51
CA LEU A 4 -44.37 -46.29 39.93
C LEU A 4 -43.74 -44.91 40.15
N ALA A 5 -42.72 -44.84 41.00
CA ALA A 5 -41.90 -43.61 41.13
C ALA A 5 -40.83 -43.57 40.03
N LEU A 6 -40.92 -42.61 39.11
CA LEU A 6 -39.84 -42.28 38.15
C LEU A 6 -38.82 -41.39 38.84
N THR A 7 -37.62 -41.92 39.03
CA THR A 7 -36.43 -41.13 39.40
C THR A 7 -35.80 -40.55 38.13
N ILE A 8 -35.87 -39.22 37.99
CA ILE A 8 -35.17 -38.49 36.98
C ILE A 8 -33.72 -38.31 37.44
N ALA A 9 -32.82 -39.05 36.83
CA ALA A 9 -31.37 -38.81 36.97
C ALA A 9 -31.00 -37.62 36.06
N ALA A 10 -30.73 -36.46 36.67
CA ALA A 10 -30.13 -35.33 35.99
C ALA A 10 -28.67 -35.66 35.69
N GLY A 11 -28.40 -36.09 34.47
CA GLY A 11 -27.05 -36.20 33.96
C GLY A 11 -26.48 -34.79 33.74
N CYS A 12 -25.50 -34.38 34.51
CA CYS A 12 -24.60 -33.28 34.18
C CYS A 12 -23.78 -33.71 32.95
N GLU A 13 -24.23 -33.37 31.77
CA GLU A 13 -23.34 -33.31 30.60
C GLU A 13 -22.39 -32.13 30.81
N SER A 14 -21.15 -32.45 31.21
CA SER A 14 -20.04 -31.50 31.11
C SER A 14 -19.92 -31.13 29.61
N LYS A 15 -20.25 -29.90 29.26
CA LYS A 15 -19.88 -29.34 27.95
C LYS A 15 -18.37 -29.52 27.83
N LYS A 16 -17.92 -30.48 27.01
CA LYS A 16 -16.53 -30.52 26.55
C LYS A 16 -16.32 -29.22 25.80
N GLU A 17 -15.53 -28.31 26.37
CA GLU A 17 -15.02 -27.16 25.61
C GLU A 17 -14.37 -27.72 24.36
N ALA A 18 -14.80 -27.21 23.21
CA ALA A 18 -14.19 -27.57 21.93
C ALA A 18 -12.72 -27.14 21.99
N VAL A 19 -11.81 -28.08 21.84
CA VAL A 19 -10.38 -27.80 21.81
C VAL A 19 -10.14 -26.98 20.53
N MET A 20 -9.71 -25.72 20.68
CA MET A 20 -9.36 -24.86 19.57
C MET A 20 -8.18 -25.46 18.79
N ALA A 21 -8.20 -25.32 17.46
CA ALA A 21 -7.11 -25.78 16.60
C ALA A 21 -5.85 -24.91 16.81
N SER A 22 -4.67 -25.48 16.55
CA SER A 22 -3.41 -24.73 16.64
C SER A 22 -3.31 -23.61 15.58
N GLY A 23 -4.03 -23.72 14.48
CA GLY A 23 -3.93 -22.83 13.32
C GLY A 23 -2.65 -23.03 12.50
N ILE A 24 -1.68 -23.81 12.99
CA ILE A 24 -0.39 -24.04 12.31
C ILE A 24 -0.49 -25.24 11.38
N ASP A 25 -0.25 -25.03 10.07
CA ASP A 25 -0.02 -26.14 9.13
C ASP A 25 1.44 -26.61 9.24
N LEU A 26 1.65 -27.78 9.87
CA LEU A 26 2.97 -28.37 10.04
C LEU A 26 3.70 -28.63 8.72
N GLY A 27 2.96 -28.84 7.64
CA GLY A 27 3.53 -29.02 6.30
C GLY A 27 4.16 -27.74 5.72
N ASN A 28 4.00 -26.60 6.37
CA ASN A 28 4.64 -25.34 5.99
C ASN A 28 6.05 -25.20 6.56
N LEU A 29 6.43 -26.05 7.53
CA LEU A 29 7.74 -26.04 8.14
C LEU A 29 8.79 -26.75 7.26
N ASP A 30 10.02 -26.29 7.35
CA ASP A 30 11.21 -27.01 6.85
C ASP A 30 12.08 -27.42 8.04
N THR A 31 11.78 -28.60 8.61
CA THR A 31 12.47 -29.12 9.80
C THR A 31 13.91 -29.56 9.53
N THR A 32 14.38 -29.52 8.28
CA THR A 32 15.79 -29.76 7.93
C THR A 32 16.68 -28.56 8.22
N VAL A 33 16.10 -27.39 8.43
CA VAL A 33 16.81 -26.14 8.74
C VAL A 33 16.85 -25.91 10.24
N VAL A 34 18.01 -25.53 10.74
CA VAL A 34 18.14 -25.15 12.16
C VAL A 34 17.44 -23.80 12.39
N ARG A 35 16.47 -23.78 13.31
CA ARG A 35 15.64 -22.61 13.60
C ARG A 35 16.41 -21.35 14.03
N GLY A 36 17.57 -21.53 14.65
CA GLY A 36 18.48 -20.43 15.04
C GLY A 36 19.45 -19.99 13.93
N ALA A 37 19.47 -20.73 12.79
CA ALA A 37 20.28 -20.33 11.62
C ALA A 37 19.46 -19.51 10.61
N ASP A 38 18.20 -19.89 10.37
CA ASP A 38 17.28 -19.22 9.46
C ASP A 38 15.84 -19.54 9.85
N PHE A 39 15.26 -18.69 10.67
CA PHE A 39 13.92 -18.93 11.19
C PHE A 39 12.84 -18.81 10.11
N PHE A 40 13.00 -17.88 9.16
CA PHE A 40 12.08 -17.76 8.04
C PHE A 40 12.04 -19.04 7.21
N GLN A 41 13.21 -19.59 6.85
CA GLN A 41 13.27 -20.85 6.11
C GLN A 41 12.70 -22.03 6.93
N TYR A 42 13.00 -22.09 8.24
CA TYR A 42 12.45 -23.11 9.12
C TYR A 42 10.91 -23.05 9.16
N ALA A 43 10.34 -21.87 9.37
CA ALA A 43 8.89 -21.70 9.54
C ALA A 43 8.10 -21.76 8.20
N CYS A 44 8.72 -21.35 7.09
CA CYS A 44 8.02 -21.12 5.82
C CYS A 44 8.52 -21.98 4.66
N GLY A 45 9.62 -22.75 4.84
CA GLY A 45 10.26 -23.48 3.73
C GLY A 45 9.39 -24.53 3.08
N GLY A 46 8.54 -25.21 3.85
CA GLY A 46 7.55 -26.14 3.32
C GLY A 46 6.45 -25.42 2.54
N TRP A 47 5.97 -24.26 3.02
CA TRP A 47 5.03 -23.42 2.32
C TRP A 47 5.59 -22.96 0.96
N MET A 48 6.84 -22.45 0.97
CA MET A 48 7.51 -21.98 -0.25
C MET A 48 7.68 -23.11 -1.31
N LYS A 49 7.94 -24.33 -0.87
CA LYS A 49 8.00 -25.53 -1.76
C LYS A 49 6.64 -25.87 -2.35
N LYS A 50 5.55 -25.76 -1.56
CA LYS A 50 4.18 -26.00 -2.01
C LYS A 50 3.68 -24.92 -3.00
N HIS A 51 4.20 -23.70 -2.92
CA HIS A 51 3.75 -22.55 -3.70
C HIS A 51 4.92 -21.91 -4.48
N PRO A 52 5.50 -22.60 -5.46
CA PRO A 52 6.54 -22.05 -6.31
C PRO A 52 5.97 -20.86 -7.11
N LEU A 53 6.83 -19.91 -7.48
CA LEU A 53 6.42 -18.79 -8.32
C LEU A 53 5.97 -19.28 -9.69
N THR A 54 4.72 -19.02 -10.02
CA THR A 54 4.21 -19.17 -11.39
C THR A 54 4.69 -17.99 -12.25
N ASP A 55 4.49 -18.09 -13.56
CA ASP A 55 5.02 -17.10 -14.51
C ASP A 55 4.30 -15.73 -14.43
N GLU A 56 3.08 -15.69 -13.91
CA GLU A 56 2.31 -14.45 -13.71
C GLU A 56 2.74 -13.63 -12.49
N TYR A 57 3.59 -14.18 -11.59
CA TYR A 57 3.99 -13.50 -10.36
C TYR A 57 5.48 -13.19 -10.30
N SER A 58 5.81 -11.97 -9.86
CA SER A 58 7.17 -11.57 -9.46
C SER A 58 7.45 -11.88 -7.99
N ARG A 59 6.42 -11.91 -7.17
CA ARG A 59 6.37 -12.41 -5.80
C ARG A 59 5.06 -13.13 -5.57
N PHE A 60 5.07 -14.12 -4.70
CA PHE A 60 3.85 -14.78 -4.24
C PHE A 60 4.03 -15.23 -2.80
N GLY A 61 3.22 -14.72 -1.91
CA GLY A 61 3.25 -14.98 -0.48
C GLY A 61 1.87 -15.15 0.12
N SER A 62 1.79 -15.20 1.46
CA SER A 62 0.53 -15.35 2.20
C SER A 62 -0.47 -14.23 1.89
N PHE A 63 0.00 -12.99 1.74
CA PHE A 63 -0.83 -11.85 1.31
C PHE A 63 -1.39 -12.05 -0.09
N ASP A 64 -0.51 -12.48 -1.02
CA ASP A 64 -0.91 -12.68 -2.42
C ASP A 64 -1.89 -13.86 -2.55
N MET A 65 -1.68 -14.93 -1.78
CA MET A 65 -2.60 -16.08 -1.75
C MET A 65 -4.00 -15.65 -1.27
N LEU A 66 -4.09 -14.88 -0.20
CA LEU A 66 -5.38 -14.39 0.29
C LEU A 66 -6.01 -13.38 -0.69
N ALA A 67 -5.21 -12.52 -1.30
CA ALA A 67 -5.69 -11.59 -2.33
C ALA A 67 -6.23 -12.32 -3.57
N GLU A 68 -5.61 -13.46 -3.97
CA GLU A 68 -6.13 -14.32 -5.03
C GLU A 68 -7.48 -14.94 -4.65
N ASN A 69 -7.60 -15.45 -3.43
CA ASN A 69 -8.87 -15.99 -2.95
C ASN A 69 -9.98 -14.92 -2.99
N ASN A 70 -9.69 -13.71 -2.51
CA ASN A 70 -10.65 -12.60 -2.57
C ASN A 70 -10.98 -12.24 -4.03
N ARG A 71 -9.99 -12.25 -4.94
CA ARG A 71 -10.20 -11.97 -6.36
C ARG A 71 -11.09 -13.00 -7.04
N GLU A 72 -10.95 -14.28 -6.73
CA GLU A 72 -11.86 -15.33 -7.24
C GLU A 72 -13.29 -15.15 -6.69
N GLN A 73 -13.44 -14.73 -5.43
CA GLN A 73 -14.76 -14.40 -4.86
C GLN A 73 -15.38 -13.19 -5.58
N LEU A 74 -14.61 -12.13 -5.81
CA LEU A 74 -15.06 -10.95 -6.57
C LEU A 74 -15.40 -11.31 -8.02
N LYS A 75 -14.62 -12.16 -8.68
CA LYS A 75 -14.91 -12.68 -10.02
C LYS A 75 -16.29 -13.34 -10.06
N GLY A 76 -16.59 -14.19 -9.06
CA GLY A 76 -17.90 -14.84 -8.96
C GLY A 76 -19.06 -13.84 -8.86
N LEU A 77 -18.93 -12.81 -7.99
CA LEU A 77 -19.91 -11.73 -7.83
C LEU A 77 -20.10 -10.91 -9.13
N ILE A 78 -18.99 -10.47 -9.71
CA ILE A 78 -19.00 -9.63 -10.92
C ILE A 78 -19.56 -10.41 -12.12
N ALA A 79 -19.16 -11.67 -12.30
CA ALA A 79 -19.64 -12.50 -13.42
C ALA A 79 -21.15 -12.80 -13.32
N GLU A 80 -21.66 -13.01 -12.11
CA GLU A 80 -23.11 -13.18 -11.87
C GLU A 80 -23.88 -11.95 -12.32
N ILE A 81 -23.42 -10.75 -11.96
CA ILE A 81 -24.03 -9.47 -12.36
C ILE A 81 -23.89 -9.25 -13.87
N ALA A 82 -22.71 -9.51 -14.44
CA ALA A 82 -22.42 -9.28 -15.86
C ALA A 82 -23.18 -10.22 -16.80
N GLY A 83 -23.64 -11.36 -16.30
CA GLY A 83 -24.46 -12.32 -17.04
C GLY A 83 -25.96 -12.02 -17.07
N GLN A 84 -26.43 -10.93 -16.45
CA GLN A 84 -27.82 -10.55 -16.33
C GLN A 84 -28.12 -9.25 -17.09
N GLU A 85 -29.41 -9.02 -17.40
CA GLU A 85 -29.89 -7.70 -17.82
C GLU A 85 -29.97 -6.79 -16.58
N ASN A 86 -29.30 -5.65 -16.65
CA ASN A 86 -29.24 -4.69 -15.55
C ASN A 86 -29.87 -3.37 -15.99
N GLU A 87 -30.68 -2.78 -15.12
CA GLU A 87 -31.31 -1.48 -15.36
C GLU A 87 -30.28 -0.37 -15.49
N LYS A 88 -30.39 0.49 -16.51
CA LYS A 88 -29.46 1.60 -16.76
C LYS A 88 -29.37 2.55 -15.56
N GLY A 89 -28.16 2.96 -15.22
CA GLY A 89 -27.86 3.86 -14.12
C GLY A 89 -27.64 3.16 -12.77
N THR A 90 -27.97 1.85 -12.66
CA THR A 90 -27.70 1.08 -11.44
C THR A 90 -26.21 0.72 -11.30
N VAL A 91 -25.76 0.47 -10.08
CA VAL A 91 -24.41 -0.04 -9.80
C VAL A 91 -24.16 -1.37 -10.54
N ALA A 92 -25.16 -2.23 -10.60
CA ALA A 92 -25.08 -3.51 -11.31
C ALA A 92 -24.81 -3.31 -12.81
N GLN A 93 -25.49 -2.38 -13.47
CA GLN A 93 -25.22 -2.04 -14.88
C GLN A 93 -23.80 -1.52 -15.07
N LYS A 94 -23.33 -0.64 -14.18
CA LYS A 94 -21.98 -0.07 -14.27
C LYS A 94 -20.91 -1.15 -14.13
N ILE A 95 -21.04 -2.06 -13.18
CA ILE A 95 -20.15 -3.22 -12.99
C ILE A 95 -20.16 -4.10 -14.25
N ALA A 96 -21.36 -4.48 -14.73
CA ALA A 96 -21.52 -5.36 -15.89
C ALA A 96 -20.88 -4.77 -17.15
N ASP A 97 -21.14 -3.50 -17.44
CA ASP A 97 -20.67 -2.87 -18.68
C ASP A 97 -19.15 -2.67 -18.68
N ILE A 98 -18.54 -2.23 -17.55
CA ILE A 98 -17.09 -2.14 -17.42
C ILE A 98 -16.44 -3.51 -17.59
N TYR A 99 -16.96 -4.54 -16.90
CA TYR A 99 -16.41 -5.89 -16.98
C TYR A 99 -16.51 -6.47 -18.39
N ASN A 100 -17.66 -6.37 -19.02
CA ASN A 100 -17.88 -6.91 -20.36
C ASN A 100 -17.00 -6.21 -21.42
N LEU A 101 -16.85 -4.88 -21.35
CA LEU A 101 -15.93 -4.14 -22.23
C LEU A 101 -14.46 -4.54 -22.01
N ALA A 102 -14.06 -4.74 -20.76
CA ALA A 102 -12.71 -5.21 -20.44
C ALA A 102 -12.42 -6.63 -20.95
N MET A 103 -13.46 -7.47 -21.00
CA MET A 103 -13.37 -8.87 -21.49
C MET A 103 -13.43 -8.99 -23.01
N ASP A 104 -13.96 -8.00 -23.72
CA ASP A 104 -14.14 -8.04 -25.17
C ASP A 104 -12.85 -7.76 -25.95
N SER A 105 -11.99 -8.77 -26.02
CA SER A 105 -10.71 -8.66 -26.75
C SER A 105 -10.90 -8.41 -28.25
N ALA A 106 -11.96 -8.92 -28.84
CA ALA A 106 -12.22 -8.72 -30.28
C ALA A 106 -12.50 -7.24 -30.60
N LYS A 107 -13.34 -6.60 -29.78
CA LYS A 107 -13.60 -5.15 -29.87
C LYS A 107 -12.32 -4.33 -29.65
N LEU A 108 -11.59 -4.60 -28.56
CA LEU A 108 -10.35 -3.87 -28.22
C LEU A 108 -9.28 -3.99 -29.30
N ASN A 109 -9.11 -5.18 -29.90
CA ASN A 109 -8.16 -5.38 -31.01
C ASN A 109 -8.61 -4.71 -32.29
N THR A 110 -9.90 -4.62 -32.55
CA THR A 110 -10.44 -3.90 -33.70
C THR A 110 -10.30 -2.39 -33.55
N GLU A 111 -10.52 -1.85 -32.35
CA GLU A 111 -10.38 -0.43 -32.04
C GLU A 111 -8.93 0.04 -32.07
N GLY A 112 -7.98 -0.80 -31.62
CA GLY A 112 -6.54 -0.49 -31.62
C GLY A 112 -6.24 0.82 -30.90
N ILE A 113 -5.74 1.83 -31.64
CA ILE A 113 -5.38 3.17 -31.15
C ILE A 113 -6.56 4.16 -31.17
N GLU A 114 -7.64 3.88 -31.90
CA GLU A 114 -8.74 4.83 -32.09
C GLU A 114 -9.30 5.44 -30.80
N PRO A 115 -9.44 4.70 -29.66
CA PRO A 115 -9.96 5.28 -28.43
C PRO A 115 -9.20 6.48 -27.87
N ILE A 116 -7.91 6.62 -28.19
CA ILE A 116 -7.07 7.73 -27.70
C ILE A 116 -6.66 8.72 -28.83
N LYS A 117 -7.10 8.50 -30.05
CA LYS A 117 -6.67 9.29 -31.20
C LYS A 117 -7.05 10.76 -31.08
N ALA A 118 -8.28 11.05 -30.69
CA ALA A 118 -8.72 12.42 -30.46
C ALA A 118 -7.90 13.14 -29.37
N ASP A 119 -7.56 12.42 -28.30
CA ASP A 119 -6.72 12.95 -27.23
C ASP A 119 -5.28 13.21 -27.74
N LEU A 120 -4.71 12.32 -28.58
CA LEU A 120 -3.41 12.52 -29.23
C LEU A 120 -3.41 13.75 -30.16
N GLU A 121 -4.46 13.92 -30.97
CA GLU A 121 -4.65 15.06 -31.84
C GLU A 121 -4.80 16.37 -31.05
N ARG A 122 -5.54 16.35 -29.95
CA ARG A 122 -5.68 17.48 -29.03
C ARG A 122 -4.31 17.90 -28.47
N ILE A 123 -3.49 16.94 -28.02
CA ILE A 123 -2.13 17.20 -27.52
C ILE A 123 -1.26 17.78 -28.66
N ALA A 124 -1.32 17.23 -29.86
CA ALA A 124 -0.55 17.69 -31.01
C ALA A 124 -0.94 19.09 -31.48
N SER A 125 -2.13 19.57 -31.15
CA SER A 125 -2.62 20.90 -31.54
C SER A 125 -1.98 22.06 -30.78
N VAL A 126 -1.30 21.78 -29.65
CA VAL A 126 -0.68 22.79 -28.78
C VAL A 126 0.49 23.49 -29.45
N LYS A 127 0.55 24.82 -29.39
CA LYS A 127 1.53 25.66 -30.14
C LYS A 127 2.41 26.53 -29.24
N ASN A 128 2.02 26.76 -27.99
CA ASN A 128 2.73 27.66 -27.09
C ASN A 128 2.67 27.14 -25.64
N LYS A 129 3.44 27.77 -24.75
CA LYS A 129 3.56 27.34 -23.36
C LYS A 129 2.30 27.59 -22.54
N GLU A 130 1.52 28.58 -22.88
CA GLU A 130 0.24 28.90 -22.23
C GLU A 130 -0.75 27.74 -22.46
N GLU A 131 -0.78 27.21 -23.68
CA GLU A 131 -1.59 26.03 -24.02
C GLU A 131 -1.07 24.76 -23.33
N ILE A 132 0.24 24.66 -23.06
CA ILE A 132 0.81 23.55 -22.27
C ILE A 132 0.17 23.52 -20.87
N VAL A 133 0.07 24.65 -20.18
CA VAL A 133 -0.52 24.73 -18.83
C VAL A 133 -2.00 24.34 -18.85
N LEU A 134 -2.76 24.80 -19.85
CA LEU A 134 -4.17 24.39 -20.01
C LEU A 134 -4.30 22.90 -20.30
N LEU A 135 -3.43 22.35 -21.16
CA LEU A 135 -3.42 20.92 -21.47
C LEU A 135 -3.08 20.07 -20.22
N MET A 136 -2.17 20.51 -19.36
CA MET A 136 -1.89 19.84 -18.09
C MET A 136 -3.17 19.67 -17.25
N ALA A 137 -3.98 20.72 -17.16
CA ALA A 137 -5.25 20.69 -16.46
C ALA A 137 -6.26 19.76 -17.15
N GLU A 138 -6.39 19.83 -18.48
CA GLU A 138 -7.27 18.93 -19.24
C GLU A 138 -6.89 17.46 -19.05
N LEU A 139 -5.59 17.12 -19.17
CA LEU A 139 -5.10 15.75 -19.03
C LEU A 139 -5.31 15.18 -17.62
N SER A 140 -5.38 16.03 -16.59
CA SER A 140 -5.65 15.59 -15.23
C SER A 140 -7.03 14.93 -15.08
N HIS A 141 -8.04 15.36 -15.87
CA HIS A 141 -9.38 14.76 -15.88
C HIS A 141 -9.40 13.33 -16.43
N ILE A 142 -8.36 12.92 -17.12
CA ILE A 142 -8.19 11.54 -17.63
C ILE A 142 -7.07 10.79 -16.90
N GLY A 143 -6.65 11.30 -15.73
CA GLY A 143 -5.68 10.67 -14.85
C GLY A 143 -4.23 10.82 -15.28
N ILE A 144 -3.92 11.84 -16.09
CA ILE A 144 -2.57 12.13 -16.55
C ILE A 144 -2.11 13.44 -15.94
N ARG A 145 -1.12 13.38 -15.06
CA ARG A 145 -0.47 14.52 -14.41
C ARG A 145 0.97 14.59 -14.91
N PRO A 146 1.25 15.31 -16.01
CA PRO A 146 2.50 15.14 -16.76
C PRO A 146 3.74 15.53 -15.96
N TYR A 147 3.72 16.66 -15.25
CA TYR A 147 4.90 17.25 -14.65
C TYR A 147 4.96 17.19 -13.14
N PHE A 148 3.83 17.30 -12.47
CA PHE A 148 3.69 17.19 -11.02
C PHE A 148 2.35 16.58 -10.69
N THR A 149 2.23 16.07 -9.48
CA THR A 149 0.98 15.55 -8.94
C THR A 149 0.32 16.58 -8.03
N PHE A 150 -0.99 16.48 -7.87
CA PHE A 150 -1.77 17.25 -6.91
C PHE A 150 -2.89 16.37 -6.34
N PHE A 151 -3.30 16.69 -5.14
CA PHE A 151 -4.39 16.00 -4.45
C PHE A 151 -4.96 16.90 -3.35
N VAL A 152 -6.07 16.50 -2.76
CA VAL A 152 -6.66 17.14 -1.59
C VAL A 152 -6.65 16.16 -0.43
N ASP A 153 -5.99 16.55 0.64
CA ASP A 153 -5.88 15.75 1.86
C ASP A 153 -5.82 16.71 3.08
N ALA A 154 -5.89 16.13 4.28
CA ALA A 154 -5.79 16.90 5.52
C ALA A 154 -4.53 17.77 5.54
N ASP A 155 -4.66 19.00 5.98
CA ASP A 155 -3.53 19.86 6.30
C ASP A 155 -2.80 19.29 7.52
N ILE A 156 -1.56 18.86 7.35
CA ILE A 156 -0.82 18.22 8.45
C ILE A 156 -0.57 19.15 9.65
N MET A 157 -0.75 20.47 9.51
CA MET A 157 -0.66 21.43 10.61
C MET A 157 -2.04 21.80 11.18
N ASP A 158 -3.12 21.52 10.45
CA ASP A 158 -4.53 21.66 10.88
C ASP A 158 -5.35 20.48 10.33
N SER A 159 -5.20 19.34 10.96
CA SER A 159 -5.76 18.04 10.53
C SER A 159 -7.29 18.00 10.41
N LYS A 160 -7.99 19.06 10.85
CA LYS A 160 -9.45 19.18 10.72
C LYS A 160 -9.89 19.74 9.37
N SER A 161 -8.97 20.31 8.60
CA SER A 161 -9.23 21.01 7.34
C SER A 161 -8.50 20.32 6.19
N ASN A 162 -9.19 20.13 5.06
CA ASN A 162 -8.56 19.64 3.83
C ASN A 162 -7.86 20.77 3.09
N LEU A 163 -6.67 20.51 2.60
CA LEU A 163 -5.82 21.44 1.86
C LEU A 163 -5.49 20.89 0.48
N PHE A 164 -5.49 21.75 -0.55
CA PHE A 164 -4.95 21.40 -1.85
C PHE A 164 -3.42 21.29 -1.78
N GLN A 165 -2.86 20.23 -2.32
CA GLN A 165 -1.43 19.95 -2.22
C GLN A 165 -0.82 19.73 -3.59
N LEU A 166 0.36 20.31 -3.81
CA LEU A 166 1.22 20.03 -4.96
C LEU A 166 2.36 19.12 -4.50
N TYR A 167 2.65 18.11 -5.31
CA TYR A 167 3.65 17.09 -5.03
C TYR A 167 4.48 16.82 -6.29
N GLN A 168 5.76 16.47 -6.12
CA GLN A 168 6.59 16.09 -7.25
C GLN A 168 5.98 14.95 -8.07
N GLY A 169 6.35 14.86 -9.36
CA GLY A 169 5.84 13.84 -10.28
C GLY A 169 6.54 13.90 -11.62
N GLY A 170 5.91 13.33 -12.63
CA GLY A 170 6.34 13.49 -14.02
C GLY A 170 7.31 12.44 -14.53
N ILE A 171 7.99 11.66 -13.69
CA ILE A 171 8.84 10.53 -14.13
C ILE A 171 8.01 9.24 -14.26
N SER A 172 8.32 8.40 -15.24
CA SER A 172 7.53 7.19 -15.53
C SER A 172 8.12 5.92 -14.90
N LEU A 173 9.39 5.96 -14.46
CA LEU A 173 10.06 4.83 -13.80
C LEU A 173 9.89 4.83 -12.26
N GLY A 174 9.17 5.80 -11.72
CA GLY A 174 8.90 5.95 -10.29
C GLY A 174 10.01 6.67 -9.54
N GLU A 175 11.22 6.13 -9.50
CA GLU A 175 12.32 6.65 -8.70
C GLU A 175 13.38 7.37 -9.56
N LYS A 176 13.94 8.47 -9.03
CA LYS A 176 15.00 9.26 -9.69
C LYS A 176 16.25 8.44 -10.01
N GLU A 177 16.55 7.45 -9.20
CA GLU A 177 17.70 6.57 -9.31
C GLU A 177 17.71 5.82 -10.64
N TYR A 178 16.57 5.45 -11.21
CA TYR A 178 16.49 4.81 -12.53
C TYR A 178 17.03 5.70 -13.67
N TYR A 179 16.99 7.02 -13.51
CA TYR A 179 17.50 7.99 -14.48
C TYR A 179 18.95 8.38 -14.23
N LEU A 180 19.43 8.31 -12.99
CA LEU A 180 20.69 8.93 -12.55
C LEU A 180 21.78 7.92 -12.22
N ASP A 181 21.44 6.75 -11.68
CA ASP A 181 22.41 5.73 -11.32
C ASP A 181 23.08 5.14 -12.56
N THR A 182 24.36 4.74 -12.40
CA THR A 182 25.22 4.27 -13.50
C THR A 182 25.62 2.81 -13.37
N ASP A 183 25.09 2.10 -12.37
CA ASP A 183 25.29 0.66 -12.27
C ASP A 183 24.70 -0.09 -13.49
N GLU A 184 25.24 -1.27 -13.76
CA GLU A 184 24.92 -2.04 -14.96
C GLU A 184 23.41 -2.38 -15.03
N ALA A 185 22.81 -2.81 -13.92
CA ALA A 185 21.40 -3.22 -13.89
C ALA A 185 20.46 -2.03 -14.16
N THR A 186 20.70 -0.88 -13.54
CA THR A 186 19.91 0.34 -13.75
C THR A 186 20.11 0.89 -15.16
N THR A 187 21.33 0.80 -15.69
CA THR A 187 21.64 1.22 -17.08
C THR A 187 20.92 0.33 -18.10
N ASP A 188 20.86 -1.00 -17.88
CA ASP A 188 20.12 -1.93 -18.74
C ASP A 188 18.61 -1.61 -18.73
N ILE A 189 18.02 -1.42 -17.55
CA ILE A 189 16.60 -1.03 -17.41
C ILE A 189 16.33 0.26 -18.20
N ARG A 190 17.18 1.28 -18.05
CA ARG A 190 17.02 2.55 -18.77
C ARG A 190 17.15 2.40 -20.30
N ASN A 191 18.02 1.53 -20.79
CA ASN A 191 18.12 1.24 -22.21
C ASN A 191 16.87 0.51 -22.73
N LYS A 192 16.37 -0.47 -22.01
CA LYS A 192 15.11 -1.15 -22.34
C LYS A 192 13.90 -0.22 -22.27
N TYR A 193 13.93 0.77 -21.37
CA TYR A 193 12.91 1.83 -21.31
C TYR A 193 12.89 2.69 -22.58
N LYS A 194 14.05 3.08 -23.11
CA LYS A 194 14.14 3.80 -24.39
C LYS A 194 13.51 3.00 -25.53
N GLU A 195 13.82 1.71 -25.61
CA GLU A 195 13.23 0.82 -26.62
C GLU A 195 11.72 0.67 -26.43
N HIS A 196 11.26 0.57 -25.20
CA HIS A 196 9.84 0.52 -24.88
C HIS A 196 9.10 1.78 -25.38
N ILE A 197 9.61 2.97 -25.09
CA ILE A 197 9.03 4.24 -25.58
C ILE A 197 8.93 4.23 -27.11
N VAL A 198 9.99 3.86 -27.81
CA VAL A 198 10.00 3.81 -29.28
C VAL A 198 8.93 2.84 -29.79
N LYS A 199 8.86 1.63 -29.24
CA LYS A 199 7.86 0.62 -29.64
C LYS A 199 6.43 1.12 -29.41
N MET A 200 6.16 1.78 -28.27
CA MET A 200 4.84 2.31 -27.95
C MET A 200 4.42 3.44 -28.89
N PHE A 201 5.33 4.35 -29.25
CA PHE A 201 5.06 5.37 -30.28
C PHE A 201 4.81 4.74 -31.66
N ARG A 202 5.55 3.66 -31.99
CA ARG A 202 5.32 2.91 -33.23
C ARG A 202 3.92 2.28 -33.29
N LEU A 203 3.49 1.64 -32.19
CA LEU A 203 2.12 1.11 -32.05
C LEU A 203 1.07 2.23 -32.18
N ALA A 204 1.39 3.44 -31.71
CA ALA A 204 0.53 4.61 -31.84
C ALA A 204 0.56 5.26 -33.25
N GLY A 205 1.24 4.65 -34.23
CA GLY A 205 1.24 5.08 -35.63
C GLY A 205 2.35 6.06 -36.04
N PHE A 206 3.29 6.38 -35.16
CA PHE A 206 4.45 7.20 -35.53
C PHE A 206 5.47 6.38 -36.33
N ASP A 207 6.14 7.00 -37.31
CA ASP A 207 7.25 6.33 -37.98
C ASP A 207 8.47 6.17 -37.05
N GLU A 208 9.45 5.35 -37.44
CA GLU A 208 10.63 5.04 -36.63
C GLU A 208 11.44 6.30 -36.27
N SER A 209 11.60 7.24 -37.21
CA SER A 209 12.37 8.47 -36.98
C SER A 209 11.66 9.38 -35.95
N ALA A 210 10.36 9.57 -36.11
CA ALA A 210 9.55 10.34 -35.18
C ALA A 210 9.50 9.68 -33.80
N ALA A 211 9.34 8.36 -33.72
CA ALA A 211 9.33 7.63 -32.47
C ALA A 211 10.65 7.77 -31.70
N ARG A 212 11.81 7.72 -32.39
CA ARG A 212 13.12 7.92 -31.73
C ARG A 212 13.30 9.37 -31.27
N LYS A 213 12.93 10.36 -32.09
CA LYS A 213 12.96 11.76 -31.69
C LYS A 213 12.07 12.04 -30.47
N ASN A 214 10.88 11.44 -30.43
CA ASN A 214 9.97 11.57 -29.30
C ASN A 214 10.54 10.91 -28.05
N MET A 215 11.16 9.74 -28.17
CA MET A 215 11.84 9.06 -27.06
C MET A 215 12.95 9.94 -26.45
N GLU A 216 13.76 10.58 -27.28
CA GLU A 216 14.82 11.50 -26.82
C GLU A 216 14.21 12.69 -26.04
N ALA A 217 13.12 13.27 -26.53
CA ALA A 217 12.40 14.34 -25.86
C ALA A 217 11.84 13.91 -24.48
N VAL A 218 11.25 12.72 -24.42
CA VAL A 218 10.75 12.12 -23.15
C VAL A 218 11.89 11.97 -22.16
N LEU A 219 13.00 11.35 -22.56
CA LEU A 219 14.16 11.14 -21.69
C LEU A 219 14.79 12.44 -21.21
N GLU A 220 14.87 13.46 -22.07
CA GLU A 220 15.39 14.78 -21.71
C GLU A 220 14.55 15.39 -20.59
N ILE A 221 13.22 15.40 -20.75
CA ILE A 221 12.30 15.98 -19.77
C ILE A 221 12.31 15.18 -18.45
N GLU A 222 12.13 13.85 -18.51
CA GLU A 222 12.09 13.01 -17.33
C GLU A 222 13.41 13.03 -16.56
N THR A 223 14.56 13.08 -17.25
CA THR A 223 15.87 13.19 -16.60
C THR A 223 16.03 14.53 -15.88
N ARG A 224 15.54 15.64 -16.46
CA ARG A 224 15.55 16.94 -15.79
C ARG A 224 14.68 16.93 -14.53
N ILE A 225 13.49 16.38 -14.63
CA ILE A 225 12.58 16.22 -13.47
C ILE A 225 13.26 15.35 -12.41
N ALA A 226 13.82 14.19 -12.77
CA ALA A 226 14.48 13.27 -11.86
C ALA A 226 15.64 13.93 -11.08
N LYS A 227 16.43 14.77 -11.75
CA LYS A 227 17.53 15.51 -11.09
C LYS A 227 17.05 16.47 -10.00
N ALA A 228 15.87 17.06 -10.16
CA ALA A 228 15.30 17.98 -9.19
C ALA A 228 14.46 17.24 -8.11
N SER A 229 14.06 16.00 -8.35
CA SER A 229 13.19 15.23 -7.47
C SER A 229 13.90 14.80 -6.19
N PHE A 230 13.14 14.73 -5.12
CA PHE A 230 13.55 14.11 -3.85
C PHE A 230 13.55 12.59 -4.00
N SER A 231 14.51 11.92 -3.36
CA SER A 231 14.54 10.46 -3.24
C SER A 231 13.41 9.96 -2.33
N ALA A 232 13.10 8.66 -2.39
CA ALA A 232 12.13 8.03 -1.50
C ALA A 232 12.45 8.27 -0.02
N VAL A 233 13.72 8.29 0.38
CA VAL A 233 14.15 8.60 1.76
C VAL A 233 13.87 10.06 2.12
N GLU A 234 14.20 11.02 1.25
CA GLU A 234 13.95 12.46 1.49
C GLU A 234 12.46 12.78 1.63
N GLN A 235 11.60 12.05 0.91
CA GLN A 235 10.15 12.20 0.98
C GLN A 235 9.55 11.70 2.31
N ARG A 236 10.27 10.90 3.09
CA ARG A 236 9.79 10.37 4.37
C ARG A 236 9.70 11.41 5.50
N ASN A 237 10.32 12.57 5.39
CA ASN A 237 10.29 13.59 6.44
C ASN A 237 9.07 14.52 6.30
N PRO A 238 8.01 14.40 7.13
CA PRO A 238 6.81 15.20 6.97
C PRO A 238 7.07 16.72 7.07
N ALA A 239 7.93 17.14 8.01
CA ALA A 239 8.24 18.55 8.21
C ALA A 239 9.02 19.16 7.05
N ALA A 240 9.96 18.39 6.45
CA ALA A 240 10.74 18.85 5.30
C ALA A 240 9.92 18.88 4.00
N ASN A 241 8.79 18.19 3.96
CA ASN A 241 7.90 18.11 2.81
C ASN A 241 6.58 18.88 3.02
N TYR A 242 6.59 19.91 3.85
CA TYR A 242 5.43 20.76 4.10
C TYR A 242 5.77 22.24 3.94
N HIS A 243 5.22 22.88 2.92
CA HIS A 243 5.41 24.29 2.64
C HIS A 243 4.05 24.93 2.31
N LYS A 244 3.27 25.22 3.37
CA LYS A 244 2.00 25.93 3.23
C LYS A 244 2.28 27.37 2.81
N MET A 245 1.58 27.82 1.80
CA MET A 245 1.68 29.19 1.27
C MET A 245 0.35 29.65 0.69
N THR A 246 0.19 30.96 0.56
CA THR A 246 -0.92 31.53 -0.19
C THR A 246 -0.72 31.31 -1.69
N LEU A 247 -1.80 31.34 -2.46
CA LEU A 247 -1.74 31.28 -3.92
C LEU A 247 -0.88 32.41 -4.51
N ASP A 248 -0.92 33.61 -3.91
CA ASP A 248 -0.09 34.74 -4.35
C ASP A 248 1.41 34.53 -4.08
N GLU A 249 1.76 33.83 -3.00
CA GLU A 249 3.15 33.44 -2.72
C GLU A 249 3.62 32.39 -3.72
N LEU A 250 2.79 31.40 -4.07
CA LEU A 250 3.09 30.44 -5.12
C LEU A 250 3.34 31.13 -6.46
N LYS A 251 2.46 32.07 -6.87
CA LYS A 251 2.62 32.84 -8.10
C LYS A 251 3.92 33.67 -8.13
N LYS A 252 4.36 34.17 -7.00
CA LYS A 252 5.65 34.88 -6.87
C LYS A 252 6.84 33.93 -6.89
N SER A 253 6.71 32.75 -6.29
CA SER A 253 7.77 31.72 -6.23
C SER A 253 7.98 31.00 -7.55
N VAL A 254 6.90 30.79 -8.31
CA VAL A 254 6.86 30.04 -9.59
C VAL A 254 6.02 30.84 -10.60
N PRO A 255 6.53 32.01 -11.06
CA PRO A 255 5.75 32.96 -11.87
C PRO A 255 5.52 32.52 -13.33
N GLY A 256 6.29 31.55 -13.83
CA GLY A 256 6.23 31.09 -15.22
C GLY A 256 5.13 30.05 -15.50
N ILE A 257 4.29 29.72 -14.51
CA ILE A 257 3.09 28.89 -14.65
C ILE A 257 1.88 29.77 -14.34
N ASP A 258 0.89 29.79 -15.23
CA ASP A 258 -0.40 30.40 -14.97
C ASP A 258 -1.24 29.51 -14.02
N TRP A 259 -1.06 29.75 -12.71
CA TRP A 259 -1.73 28.97 -11.66
C TRP A 259 -3.25 29.17 -11.63
N ASP A 260 -3.74 30.36 -12.01
CA ASP A 260 -5.18 30.62 -12.11
C ASP A 260 -5.81 29.80 -13.23
N ALA A 261 -5.19 29.81 -14.40
CA ALA A 261 -5.62 29.00 -15.53
C ALA A 261 -5.54 27.49 -15.22
N PHE A 262 -4.47 27.04 -14.57
CA PHE A 262 -4.29 25.64 -14.17
C PHE A 262 -5.39 25.21 -13.17
N LEU A 263 -5.55 25.91 -12.03
CA LEU A 263 -6.52 25.55 -10.99
C LEU A 263 -7.96 25.61 -11.51
N SER A 264 -8.28 26.64 -12.32
CA SER A 264 -9.57 26.73 -12.99
C SER A 264 -9.82 25.60 -13.98
N GLY A 265 -8.82 25.25 -14.75
CA GLY A 265 -8.87 24.15 -15.74
C GLY A 265 -9.04 22.79 -15.09
N VAL A 266 -8.41 22.54 -13.93
CA VAL A 266 -8.58 21.32 -13.13
C VAL A 266 -9.97 21.26 -12.49
N GLY A 267 -10.62 22.42 -12.27
CA GLY A 267 -11.97 22.54 -11.72
C GLY A 267 -12.01 22.75 -10.20
N VAL A 268 -10.87 23.00 -9.55
CA VAL A 268 -10.84 23.35 -8.14
C VAL A 268 -11.14 24.85 -7.96
N LYS A 269 -11.97 25.19 -6.97
CA LYS A 269 -12.41 26.57 -6.71
C LYS A 269 -12.03 27.01 -5.31
N GLY A 270 -11.76 28.31 -5.15
CA GLY A 270 -11.58 28.94 -3.84
C GLY A 270 -10.28 28.57 -3.13
N VAL A 271 -9.28 28.06 -3.84
CA VAL A 271 -7.95 27.82 -3.27
C VAL A 271 -7.28 29.16 -3.00
N THR A 272 -7.19 29.53 -1.74
CA THR A 272 -6.46 30.72 -1.26
C THR A 272 -5.12 30.35 -0.67
N GLU A 273 -5.01 29.15 -0.10
CA GLU A 273 -3.81 28.55 0.48
C GLU A 273 -3.68 27.12 -0.03
N LEU A 274 -2.44 26.63 -0.12
CA LEU A 274 -2.09 25.28 -0.53
C LEU A 274 -0.75 24.89 0.12
N SER A 275 -0.42 23.60 0.06
CA SER A 275 0.92 23.14 0.40
C SER A 275 1.68 22.70 -0.86
N VAL A 276 2.95 23.02 -0.93
CA VAL A 276 3.89 22.50 -1.94
C VAL A 276 4.85 21.57 -1.23
N SER A 277 4.71 20.27 -1.45
CA SER A 277 5.52 19.29 -0.71
C SER A 277 7.00 19.40 -1.07
N GLN A 278 7.34 19.47 -2.35
CA GLN A 278 8.71 19.64 -2.82
C GLN A 278 8.78 20.86 -3.75
N VAL A 279 9.35 21.96 -3.26
CA VAL A 279 9.37 23.25 -3.97
C VAL A 279 10.31 23.23 -5.19
N GLU A 280 11.50 22.67 -5.06
CA GLU A 280 12.49 22.67 -6.14
C GLU A 280 12.08 21.86 -7.37
N PRO A 281 11.45 20.66 -7.26
CA PRO A 281 10.86 20.00 -8.43
C PRO A 281 9.84 20.86 -9.18
N ILE A 282 8.97 21.59 -8.48
CA ILE A 282 7.97 22.47 -9.12
C ILE A 282 8.65 23.64 -9.84
N LYS A 283 9.70 24.24 -9.28
CA LYS A 283 10.50 25.26 -9.97
C LYS A 283 11.21 24.72 -11.20
N GLU A 284 11.69 23.47 -11.16
CA GLU A 284 12.29 22.85 -12.34
C GLU A 284 11.25 22.61 -13.45
N VAL A 285 10.04 22.20 -13.08
CA VAL A 285 8.91 22.11 -14.03
C VAL A 285 8.62 23.46 -14.69
N GLU A 286 8.60 24.55 -13.93
CA GLU A 286 8.49 25.89 -14.50
C GLU A 286 9.57 26.17 -15.56
N LYS A 287 10.83 25.87 -15.24
CA LYS A 287 11.94 26.03 -16.19
C LYS A 287 11.76 25.16 -17.44
N ILE A 288 11.32 23.91 -17.27
CA ILE A 288 11.03 22.98 -18.37
C ILE A 288 9.97 23.60 -19.29
N ILE A 289 8.83 24.03 -18.76
CA ILE A 289 7.73 24.62 -19.54
C ILE A 289 8.20 25.85 -20.31
N ASN A 290 9.07 26.68 -19.72
CA ASN A 290 9.52 27.93 -20.31
C ASN A 290 10.74 27.81 -21.25
N THR A 291 11.53 26.75 -21.17
CA THR A 291 12.81 26.62 -21.90
C THR A 291 12.88 25.46 -22.87
N ILE A 292 12.11 24.39 -22.67
CA ILE A 292 12.07 23.27 -23.63
C ILE A 292 11.13 23.61 -24.79
N PRO A 293 11.51 23.36 -26.04
CA PRO A 293 10.64 23.56 -27.22
C PRO A 293 9.29 22.86 -27.06
N VAL A 294 8.22 23.51 -27.48
CA VAL A 294 6.84 23.00 -27.33
C VAL A 294 6.67 21.63 -27.98
N GLU A 295 7.31 21.37 -29.10
CA GLU A 295 7.24 20.08 -29.82
C GLU A 295 7.77 18.93 -28.92
N LYS A 296 8.79 19.15 -28.11
CA LYS A 296 9.30 18.15 -27.19
C LYS A 296 8.35 17.92 -26.03
N GLN A 297 7.71 18.97 -25.52
CA GLN A 297 6.71 18.87 -24.46
C GLN A 297 5.44 18.15 -24.96
N VAL A 298 5.03 18.40 -26.21
CA VAL A 298 3.95 17.67 -26.89
C VAL A 298 4.28 16.17 -26.97
N ALA A 299 5.48 15.81 -27.41
CA ALA A 299 5.93 14.42 -27.47
C ALA A 299 5.89 13.75 -26.07
N TYR A 300 6.34 14.47 -25.05
CA TYR A 300 6.29 13.98 -23.68
C TYR A 300 4.85 13.76 -23.17
N MET A 301 3.92 14.66 -23.46
CA MET A 301 2.52 14.50 -23.07
C MET A 301 1.81 13.38 -23.85
N GLN A 302 2.15 13.22 -25.15
CA GLN A 302 1.69 12.07 -25.93
C GLN A 302 2.20 10.76 -25.34
N TRP A 303 3.46 10.70 -24.91
CA TRP A 303 3.99 9.55 -24.16
C TRP A 303 3.19 9.25 -22.91
N LYS A 304 2.90 10.25 -22.09
CA LYS A 304 2.10 10.06 -20.86
C LYS A 304 0.72 9.49 -21.15
N LEU A 305 0.07 9.95 -22.22
CA LEU A 305 -1.22 9.41 -22.66
C LEU A 305 -1.11 7.96 -23.13
N ILE A 306 -0.18 7.66 -24.03
CA ILE A 306 0.02 6.32 -24.59
C ILE A 306 0.33 5.32 -23.45
N ASN A 307 1.24 5.69 -22.56
CA ASN A 307 1.63 4.86 -21.42
C ASN A 307 0.47 4.61 -20.46
N ARG A 308 -0.33 5.62 -20.15
CA ARG A 308 -1.51 5.52 -19.26
C ARG A 308 -2.61 4.65 -19.87
N ALA A 309 -2.87 4.80 -21.15
CA ALA A 309 -3.94 4.11 -21.85
C ALA A 309 -3.61 2.65 -22.22
N ALA A 310 -2.33 2.30 -22.29
CA ALA A 310 -1.83 1.03 -22.85
C ALA A 310 -2.56 -0.22 -22.33
N SER A 311 -2.91 -0.27 -21.05
CA SER A 311 -3.61 -1.41 -20.44
C SER A 311 -5.09 -1.54 -20.83
N TYR A 312 -5.65 -0.52 -21.51
CA TYR A 312 -7.06 -0.43 -21.89
C TYR A 312 -7.28 -0.47 -23.40
N LEU A 313 -6.21 -0.67 -24.16
CA LEU A 313 -6.21 -0.74 -25.63
C LEU A 313 -6.08 -2.19 -26.13
N SER A 314 -5.63 -2.37 -27.38
CA SER A 314 -5.44 -3.68 -27.99
C SER A 314 -4.40 -4.54 -27.27
N ASP A 315 -4.42 -5.85 -27.57
CA ASP A 315 -3.48 -6.80 -26.99
C ASP A 315 -2.01 -6.47 -27.28
N GLU A 316 -1.71 -5.81 -28.40
CA GLU A 316 -0.35 -5.36 -28.74
C GLU A 316 0.17 -4.29 -27.77
N PHE A 317 -0.67 -3.30 -27.42
CA PHE A 317 -0.33 -2.28 -26.41
C PHE A 317 -0.17 -2.92 -25.03
N VAL A 318 -1.10 -3.79 -24.65
CA VAL A 318 -1.05 -4.52 -23.38
C VAL A 318 0.22 -5.37 -23.28
N ALA A 319 0.57 -6.09 -24.34
CA ALA A 319 1.77 -6.93 -24.39
C ALA A 319 3.06 -6.11 -24.29
N GLN A 320 3.15 -4.99 -25.03
CA GLN A 320 4.34 -4.14 -24.96
C GLN A 320 4.48 -3.43 -23.61
N ASN A 321 3.37 -3.02 -23.00
CA ASN A 321 3.38 -2.46 -21.65
C ASN A 321 3.85 -3.49 -20.63
N PHE A 322 3.36 -4.73 -20.73
CA PHE A 322 3.78 -5.83 -19.88
C PHE A 322 5.26 -6.20 -20.09
N ASP A 323 5.75 -6.23 -21.34
CA ASP A 323 7.16 -6.57 -21.66
C ASP A 323 8.14 -5.66 -20.89
N PHE A 324 7.79 -4.40 -20.70
CA PHE A 324 8.62 -3.50 -19.93
C PHE A 324 8.30 -3.53 -18.41
N TYR A 325 7.12 -3.10 -18.01
CA TYR A 325 6.78 -2.95 -16.58
C TYR A 325 6.60 -4.28 -15.85
N GLY A 326 6.03 -5.28 -16.52
CA GLY A 326 5.83 -6.60 -15.94
C GLY A 326 7.08 -7.46 -15.96
N LYS A 327 7.69 -7.58 -17.13
CA LYS A 327 8.80 -8.51 -17.37
C LYS A 327 10.15 -7.89 -17.01
N THR A 328 10.49 -6.76 -17.61
CA THR A 328 11.80 -6.14 -17.42
C THR A 328 11.95 -5.58 -16.01
N LEU A 329 10.97 -4.82 -15.51
CA LEU A 329 11.11 -4.12 -14.25
C LEU A 329 10.80 -5.00 -13.03
N SER A 330 9.79 -5.87 -13.10
CA SER A 330 9.37 -6.70 -11.95
C SER A 330 9.66 -8.19 -12.08
N GLY A 331 10.15 -8.69 -13.23
CA GLY A 331 10.57 -10.08 -13.42
C GLY A 331 9.43 -11.07 -13.68
N ARG A 332 8.18 -10.64 -13.89
CA ARG A 332 7.10 -11.55 -14.32
C ARG A 332 7.38 -12.10 -15.70
N LYS A 333 6.99 -13.34 -15.97
CA LYS A 333 7.21 -13.97 -17.27
C LYS A 333 5.97 -13.93 -18.16
N GLU A 334 4.78 -13.97 -17.55
CA GLU A 334 3.49 -13.88 -18.22
C GLU A 334 2.61 -12.80 -17.60
N ASN A 335 1.75 -12.18 -18.41
CA ASN A 335 0.78 -11.23 -17.92
C ASN A 335 -0.39 -11.95 -17.23
N GLN A 336 -1.04 -11.27 -16.29
CA GLN A 336 -2.24 -11.81 -15.66
C GLN A 336 -3.34 -12.08 -16.71
N PRO A 337 -4.12 -13.16 -16.56
CA PRO A 337 -5.26 -13.45 -17.41
C PRO A 337 -6.20 -12.24 -17.52
N ARG A 338 -6.85 -12.07 -18.67
CA ARG A 338 -7.74 -10.94 -18.95
C ARG A 338 -8.80 -10.72 -17.85
N TRP A 339 -9.41 -11.80 -17.36
CA TRP A 339 -10.43 -11.71 -16.32
C TRP A 339 -9.88 -11.08 -15.01
N LYS A 340 -8.64 -11.40 -14.62
CA LYS A 340 -8.02 -10.78 -13.43
C LYS A 340 -7.86 -9.27 -13.60
N ARG A 341 -7.42 -8.85 -14.79
CA ARG A 341 -7.30 -7.43 -15.14
C ARG A 341 -8.66 -6.73 -15.18
N ALA A 342 -9.68 -7.40 -15.75
CA ALA A 342 -11.05 -6.89 -15.80
C ALA A 342 -11.66 -6.72 -14.40
N VAL A 343 -11.53 -7.73 -13.53
CA VAL A 343 -11.94 -7.64 -12.11
C VAL A 343 -11.19 -6.52 -11.41
N GLY A 344 -9.89 -6.39 -11.63
CA GLY A 344 -9.08 -5.31 -11.08
C GLY A 344 -9.56 -3.92 -11.51
N THR A 345 -9.97 -3.75 -12.77
CA THR A 345 -10.52 -2.48 -13.26
C THR A 345 -11.87 -2.14 -12.62
N VAL A 346 -12.79 -3.11 -12.55
CA VAL A 346 -14.10 -2.92 -11.86
C VAL A 346 -13.86 -2.55 -10.40
N ASN A 347 -12.98 -3.30 -9.72
CA ASN A 347 -12.64 -3.04 -8.32
C ASN A 347 -12.00 -1.66 -8.12
N GLY A 348 -11.18 -1.20 -9.05
CA GLY A 348 -10.56 0.13 -8.99
C GLY A 348 -11.55 1.28 -9.24
N MET A 349 -12.58 1.08 -10.06
CA MET A 349 -13.55 2.11 -10.40
C MET A 349 -14.76 2.16 -9.45
N LEU A 350 -15.18 1.01 -8.91
CA LEU A 350 -16.39 0.83 -8.11
C LEU A 350 -16.08 0.11 -6.79
N GLY A 351 -14.92 0.40 -6.20
CA GLY A 351 -14.34 -0.38 -5.11
C GLY A 351 -15.25 -0.55 -3.90
N GLU A 352 -15.88 0.50 -3.40
CA GLU A 352 -16.80 0.37 -2.25
C GLU A 352 -18.12 -0.32 -2.61
N ALA A 353 -18.64 -0.12 -3.83
CA ALA A 353 -19.83 -0.84 -4.27
C ALA A 353 -19.59 -2.35 -4.37
N VAL A 354 -18.44 -2.75 -4.92
CA VAL A 354 -17.98 -4.15 -4.93
C VAL A 354 -17.70 -4.64 -3.50
N GLY A 355 -17.12 -3.79 -2.67
CA GLY A 355 -16.86 -4.07 -1.25
C GLY A 355 -18.12 -4.33 -0.44
N GLN A 356 -19.20 -3.60 -0.69
CA GLN A 356 -20.49 -3.85 -0.04
C GLN A 356 -21.00 -5.26 -0.37
N MET A 357 -20.99 -5.65 -1.63
CA MET A 357 -21.41 -7.01 -2.04
C MET A 357 -20.51 -8.09 -1.44
N TYR A 358 -19.21 -7.81 -1.35
CA TYR A 358 -18.23 -8.73 -0.77
C TYR A 358 -18.50 -8.99 0.71
N VAL A 359 -18.70 -7.94 1.53
CA VAL A 359 -18.94 -8.12 2.96
C VAL A 359 -20.29 -8.76 3.26
N GLU A 360 -21.34 -8.43 2.49
CA GLU A 360 -22.66 -9.05 2.63
C GLU A 360 -22.60 -10.57 2.44
N LYS A 361 -21.73 -11.06 1.55
CA LYS A 361 -21.62 -12.49 1.23
C LYS A 361 -20.56 -13.23 2.01
N TYR A 362 -19.42 -12.60 2.33
CA TYR A 362 -18.23 -13.30 2.79
C TYR A 362 -17.71 -12.88 4.17
N PHE A 363 -18.25 -11.81 4.79
CA PHE A 363 -17.73 -11.33 6.07
C PHE A 363 -18.76 -11.48 7.20
N PRO A 364 -18.57 -12.45 8.13
CA PRO A 364 -19.51 -12.66 9.22
C PRO A 364 -19.35 -11.61 10.33
N ALA A 365 -20.46 -11.16 10.91
CA ALA A 365 -20.49 -10.16 11.99
C ALA A 365 -19.65 -10.57 13.20
N ALA A 366 -19.62 -11.86 13.55
CA ALA A 366 -18.80 -12.38 14.67
C ALA A 366 -17.31 -12.13 14.50
N ALA A 367 -16.80 -12.11 13.26
CA ALA A 367 -15.39 -11.77 12.97
C ALA A 367 -15.09 -10.31 13.32
N LYS A 368 -16.00 -9.39 13.02
CA LYS A 368 -15.88 -7.95 13.37
C LYS A 368 -15.82 -7.78 14.90
N GLU A 369 -16.70 -8.43 15.63
CA GLU A 369 -16.73 -8.36 17.11
C GLU A 369 -15.43 -8.88 17.74
N ARG A 370 -14.94 -10.03 17.27
CA ARG A 370 -13.68 -10.62 17.74
C ARG A 370 -12.49 -9.71 17.47
N MET A 371 -12.45 -9.10 16.30
CA MET A 371 -11.40 -8.13 15.93
C MET A 371 -11.41 -6.89 16.81
N VAL A 372 -12.57 -6.31 17.08
CA VAL A 372 -12.69 -5.16 18.00
C VAL A 372 -12.13 -5.51 19.38
N GLN A 373 -12.36 -6.73 19.86
CA GLN A 373 -11.81 -7.18 21.13
C GLN A 373 -10.29 -7.32 21.08
N LEU A 374 -9.73 -7.88 20.00
CA LEU A 374 -8.28 -7.96 19.80
C LEU A 374 -7.65 -6.56 19.81
N VAL A 375 -8.22 -5.60 19.07
CA VAL A 375 -7.74 -4.21 19.04
C VAL A 375 -7.68 -3.62 20.45
N LYS A 376 -8.73 -3.79 21.27
CA LYS A 376 -8.74 -3.31 22.66
C LYS A 376 -7.66 -3.95 23.53
N ASN A 377 -7.44 -5.26 23.36
CA ASN A 377 -6.41 -5.97 24.11
C ASN A 377 -5.00 -5.48 23.77
N LEU A 378 -4.75 -5.23 22.46
CA LEU A 378 -3.46 -4.69 22.01
C LEU A 378 -3.29 -3.22 22.45
N GLN A 379 -4.34 -2.42 22.43
CA GLN A 379 -4.30 -1.04 22.93
C GLN A 379 -3.93 -1.00 24.42
N THR A 380 -4.51 -1.89 25.21
CA THR A 380 -4.15 -2.05 26.63
C THR A 380 -2.69 -2.46 26.80
N ALA A 381 -2.23 -3.46 26.06
CA ALA A 381 -0.85 -3.94 26.13
C ALA A 381 0.17 -2.87 25.70
N LEU A 382 -0.11 -2.09 24.65
CA LEU A 382 0.76 -0.97 24.25
C LEU A 382 0.81 0.10 25.35
N GLY A 383 -0.32 0.41 25.97
CA GLY A 383 -0.37 1.34 27.11
C GLY A 383 0.49 0.87 28.29
N GLU A 384 0.42 -0.41 28.67
CA GLU A 384 1.27 -1.02 29.70
C GLU A 384 2.75 -0.91 29.33
N ARG A 385 3.11 -1.19 28.09
CA ARG A 385 4.51 -1.11 27.62
C ARG A 385 5.02 0.33 27.67
N ILE A 386 4.27 1.31 27.17
CA ILE A 386 4.63 2.73 27.23
C ILE A 386 4.90 3.17 28.66
N GLN A 387 4.05 2.80 29.60
CA GLN A 387 4.21 3.14 31.02
C GLN A 387 5.51 2.58 31.61
N ASN A 388 5.94 1.39 31.15
CA ASN A 388 7.11 0.69 31.65
C ASN A 388 8.42 1.00 30.89
N LEU A 389 8.40 1.86 29.84
CA LEU A 389 9.62 2.23 29.13
C LEU A 389 10.60 2.99 30.05
N GLU A 390 11.79 2.45 30.25
CA GLU A 390 12.81 3.09 31.09
C GLU A 390 13.49 4.30 30.41
N TRP A 391 13.52 4.31 29.10
CA TRP A 391 14.23 5.36 28.34
C TRP A 391 13.40 6.62 28.08
N MET A 392 12.08 6.58 28.31
CA MET A 392 11.14 7.68 28.06
C MET A 392 10.74 8.34 29.39
N GLY A 393 10.74 9.67 29.42
CA GLY A 393 10.30 10.45 30.57
C GLY A 393 8.78 10.51 30.74
N ASP A 394 8.32 10.76 31.97
CA ASP A 394 6.90 10.73 32.33
C ASP A 394 6.03 11.70 31.51
N SER A 395 6.55 12.86 31.15
CA SER A 395 5.84 13.84 30.34
C SER A 395 5.52 13.29 28.94
N THR A 396 6.49 12.67 28.29
CA THR A 396 6.32 12.07 26.96
C THR A 396 5.43 10.82 27.03
N LYS A 397 5.57 9.98 28.09
CA LYS A 397 4.67 8.84 28.33
C LYS A 397 3.20 9.29 28.45
N ALA A 398 2.93 10.34 29.22
CA ALA A 398 1.56 10.85 29.37
C ALA A 398 0.96 11.26 28.03
N LYS A 399 1.73 11.94 27.19
CA LYS A 399 1.29 12.34 25.84
C LYS A 399 1.11 11.15 24.89
N ALA A 400 1.99 10.15 24.98
CA ALA A 400 1.85 8.91 24.23
C ALA A 400 0.57 8.15 24.59
N ILE A 401 0.21 8.09 25.89
CA ILE A 401 -1.04 7.48 26.36
C ILE A 401 -2.26 8.28 25.89
N GLU A 402 -2.22 9.63 25.95
CA GLU A 402 -3.29 10.45 25.38
C GLU A 402 -3.52 10.13 23.89
N LYS A 403 -2.44 10.03 23.11
CA LYS A 403 -2.51 9.69 21.68
C LYS A 403 -3.05 8.30 21.44
N LEU A 404 -2.57 7.29 22.16
CA LEU A 404 -3.04 5.92 22.09
C LEU A 404 -4.55 5.82 22.37
N ASN A 405 -5.04 6.52 23.39
CA ASN A 405 -6.44 6.52 23.77
C ASN A 405 -7.35 7.26 22.77
N SER A 406 -6.77 8.10 21.90
CA SER A 406 -7.51 8.85 20.87
C SER A 406 -7.54 8.17 19.51
N PHE A 407 -7.00 6.96 19.36
CA PHE A 407 -7.06 6.22 18.11
C PHE A 407 -8.50 6.03 17.62
N TYR A 408 -8.74 6.39 16.36
CA TYR A 408 -9.98 6.08 15.67
C TYR A 408 -9.87 4.70 15.02
N VAL A 409 -10.72 3.78 15.43
CA VAL A 409 -10.62 2.36 15.04
C VAL A 409 -11.66 2.01 14.00
N LYS A 410 -11.22 1.52 12.83
CA LYS A 410 -12.05 1.07 11.72
C LYS A 410 -11.83 -0.43 11.51
N VAL A 411 -12.91 -1.23 11.54
CA VAL A 411 -12.85 -2.69 11.39
C VAL A 411 -13.91 -3.17 10.42
N GLY A 412 -13.50 -3.94 9.43
CA GLY A 412 -14.35 -4.65 8.49
C GLY A 412 -14.78 -3.81 7.29
N TYR A 413 -15.68 -2.87 7.49
CA TYR A 413 -16.27 -2.06 6.44
C TYR A 413 -16.85 -0.74 6.97
N PRO A 414 -17.04 0.30 6.10
CA PRO A 414 -17.59 1.60 6.50
C PRO A 414 -19.08 1.50 6.81
N ASP A 415 -19.56 2.34 7.73
CA ASP A 415 -20.98 2.44 8.05
C ASP A 415 -21.77 3.18 6.95
N LYS A 416 -21.11 4.05 6.19
CA LYS A 416 -21.67 4.80 5.07
C LYS A 416 -20.91 4.49 3.79
N TRP A 417 -21.66 3.96 2.81
CA TRP A 417 -21.10 3.61 1.50
C TRP A 417 -21.05 4.82 0.57
N ARG A 418 -20.07 4.81 -0.33
CA ARG A 418 -19.89 5.83 -1.35
C ARG A 418 -21.03 5.77 -2.38
N ASP A 419 -21.53 6.93 -2.75
CA ASP A 419 -22.55 7.08 -3.81
C ASP A 419 -21.88 7.15 -5.19
N TYR A 420 -22.26 6.22 -6.07
CA TYR A 420 -21.80 6.14 -7.46
C TYR A 420 -22.86 6.61 -8.47
N THR A 421 -23.95 7.22 -8.03
CA THR A 421 -25.06 7.65 -8.91
C THR A 421 -24.57 8.59 -10.02
N ALA A 422 -23.67 9.52 -9.70
CA ALA A 422 -23.13 10.49 -10.64
C ALA A 422 -22.08 9.92 -11.62
N LEU A 423 -21.59 8.69 -11.39
CA LEU A 423 -20.71 8.02 -12.35
C LEU A 423 -21.50 7.53 -13.54
N ASP A 424 -21.22 8.08 -14.72
CA ASP A 424 -21.81 7.60 -15.97
C ASP A 424 -20.96 6.47 -16.58
N VAL A 425 -21.62 5.37 -16.98
CA VAL A 425 -20.99 4.21 -17.64
C VAL A 425 -21.84 3.82 -18.84
N GLU A 426 -21.21 3.76 -20.02
CA GLU A 426 -21.84 3.48 -21.31
C GLU A 426 -21.16 2.30 -22.02
N LYS A 427 -21.89 1.66 -22.95
CA LYS A 427 -21.36 0.52 -23.77
C LYS A 427 -20.55 0.97 -24.99
N ASP A 428 -19.96 2.17 -24.92
CA ASP A 428 -19.22 2.76 -26.04
C ASP A 428 -17.78 2.25 -26.14
N SER A 429 -16.90 2.68 -25.26
CA SER A 429 -15.49 2.33 -25.26
C SER A 429 -14.98 2.04 -23.84
N TYR A 430 -14.09 1.06 -23.73
CA TYR A 430 -13.44 0.74 -22.45
C TYR A 430 -12.66 1.95 -21.93
N TRP A 431 -11.81 2.56 -22.77
CA TRP A 431 -11.06 3.76 -22.40
C TRP A 431 -11.94 4.96 -22.06
N ALA A 432 -13.08 5.13 -22.76
CA ALA A 432 -14.02 6.21 -22.43
C ALA A 432 -14.59 6.07 -21.01
N ASN A 433 -14.91 4.84 -20.59
CA ASN A 433 -15.37 4.60 -19.22
C ASN A 433 -14.25 4.79 -18.18
N VAL A 434 -13.01 4.43 -18.51
CA VAL A 434 -11.84 4.75 -17.67
C VAL A 434 -11.72 6.25 -17.45
N LYS A 435 -11.87 7.06 -18.51
CA LYS A 435 -11.87 8.53 -18.42
C LYS A 435 -13.00 9.05 -17.52
N ARG A 436 -14.23 8.56 -17.69
CA ARG A 436 -15.40 8.97 -16.87
C ARG A 436 -15.19 8.64 -15.39
N ALA A 437 -14.74 7.42 -15.09
CA ALA A 437 -14.46 7.00 -13.72
C ALA A 437 -13.32 7.83 -13.09
N THR A 438 -12.26 8.08 -13.84
CA THR A 438 -11.14 8.93 -13.39
C THR A 438 -11.59 10.35 -13.08
N LYS A 439 -12.42 10.94 -13.96
CA LYS A 439 -12.99 12.27 -13.73
C LYS A 439 -13.90 12.29 -12.50
N PHE A 440 -14.75 11.28 -12.35
CA PHE A 440 -15.61 11.15 -11.17
C PHE A 440 -14.80 11.11 -9.87
N GLU A 441 -13.70 10.36 -9.83
CA GLU A 441 -12.79 10.31 -8.68
C GLU A 441 -12.11 11.66 -8.43
N LEU A 442 -11.61 12.31 -9.48
CA LEU A 442 -10.96 13.62 -9.37
C LEU A 442 -11.94 14.69 -8.87
N ASP A 443 -13.16 14.73 -9.42
CA ASP A 443 -14.18 15.69 -8.99
C ASP A 443 -14.56 15.50 -7.51
N TYR A 444 -14.64 14.23 -7.07
CA TYR A 444 -14.90 13.89 -5.66
C TYR A 444 -13.75 14.36 -4.74
N GLU A 445 -12.53 14.08 -5.12
CA GLU A 445 -11.32 14.48 -4.37
C GLU A 445 -11.23 16.01 -4.26
N LEU A 446 -11.34 16.71 -5.39
CA LEU A 446 -11.22 18.16 -5.44
C LEU A 446 -12.37 18.89 -4.70
N ALA A 447 -13.54 18.29 -4.64
CA ALA A 447 -14.67 18.82 -3.90
C ALA A 447 -14.43 18.92 -2.39
N LYS A 448 -13.39 18.28 -1.86
CA LYS A 448 -12.98 18.35 -0.44
C LYS A 448 -12.14 19.59 -0.12
N ALA A 449 -11.54 20.25 -1.11
CA ALA A 449 -10.64 21.39 -0.89
C ALA A 449 -11.31 22.47 -0.04
N GLY A 450 -10.65 22.87 1.05
CA GLY A 450 -11.14 23.87 1.99
C GLY A 450 -12.32 23.44 2.86
N LYS A 451 -12.72 22.16 2.82
CA LYS A 451 -13.77 21.59 3.68
C LYS A 451 -13.17 20.85 4.88
N PRO A 452 -13.96 20.65 5.95
CA PRO A 452 -13.57 19.77 7.04
C PRO A 452 -13.24 18.36 6.57
N VAL A 453 -12.29 17.71 7.25
CA VAL A 453 -11.93 16.31 7.02
C VAL A 453 -13.07 15.42 7.50
N ASP A 454 -13.49 14.49 6.64
CA ASP A 454 -14.44 13.42 7.00
C ASP A 454 -13.64 12.21 7.54
N ARG A 455 -13.67 12.02 8.85
CA ARG A 455 -12.97 10.91 9.51
C ARG A 455 -13.64 9.54 9.29
N ASP A 456 -14.87 9.51 8.79
CA ASP A 456 -15.57 8.25 8.52
C ASP A 456 -15.21 7.67 7.15
N GLU A 457 -14.56 8.46 6.28
CA GLU A 457 -14.05 7.99 4.98
C GLU A 457 -12.91 6.97 5.16
N TRP A 458 -12.95 5.89 4.41
CA TRP A 458 -11.95 4.84 4.45
C TRP A 458 -10.89 5.01 3.36
N GLY A 459 -9.62 4.82 3.72
CA GLY A 459 -8.49 4.84 2.77
C GLY A 459 -8.34 3.54 1.96
N MET A 460 -9.00 2.45 2.38
CA MET A 460 -9.00 1.16 1.69
C MET A 460 -10.41 0.59 1.59
N THR A 461 -10.67 -0.13 0.49
CA THR A 461 -11.95 -0.83 0.32
C THR A 461 -12.03 -2.08 1.21
N PRO A 462 -13.24 -2.53 1.59
CA PRO A 462 -13.41 -3.67 2.52
C PRO A 462 -12.79 -4.99 2.05
N GLN A 463 -12.70 -5.25 0.76
CA GLN A 463 -12.11 -6.48 0.20
C GLN A 463 -10.57 -6.44 0.10
N THR A 464 -9.93 -5.33 0.48
CA THR A 464 -8.47 -5.19 0.45
C THR A 464 -7.80 -6.09 1.48
N VAL A 465 -6.76 -6.81 1.07
CA VAL A 465 -5.90 -7.59 1.97
C VAL A 465 -4.74 -6.72 2.43
N ASN A 466 -5.02 -5.84 3.33
CA ASN A 466 -4.06 -4.94 3.98
C ASN A 466 -4.70 -4.29 5.22
N ALA A 467 -3.91 -3.47 5.92
CA ALA A 467 -4.31 -2.57 7.00
C ALA A 467 -3.57 -1.24 6.84
N TYR A 468 -3.94 -0.21 7.61
CA TYR A 468 -3.19 1.04 7.61
C TYR A 468 -3.37 1.84 8.90
N TYR A 469 -2.36 2.66 9.20
CA TYR A 469 -2.45 3.81 10.10
C TYR A 469 -2.42 5.10 9.31
N ASN A 470 -3.30 6.07 9.65
CA ASN A 470 -3.29 7.41 9.07
C ASN A 470 -2.94 8.42 10.19
N PRO A 471 -1.79 9.13 10.11
CA PRO A 471 -1.35 10.05 11.14
C PRO A 471 -2.24 11.30 11.27
N THR A 472 -2.83 11.79 10.18
CA THR A 472 -3.63 13.03 10.19
C THR A 472 -5.01 12.87 10.82
N THR A 473 -5.56 11.65 10.79
CA THR A 473 -6.81 11.29 11.48
C THR A 473 -6.58 10.48 12.76
N ASN A 474 -5.32 10.12 13.03
CA ASN A 474 -4.92 9.23 14.13
C ASN A 474 -5.77 7.95 14.16
N GLU A 475 -5.91 7.29 13.00
CA GLU A 475 -6.77 6.13 12.82
C GLU A 475 -5.99 4.89 12.42
N ILE A 476 -6.51 3.74 12.85
CA ILE A 476 -6.09 2.40 12.41
C ILE A 476 -7.27 1.72 11.72
N CYS A 477 -7.00 1.07 10.58
CA CYS A 477 -8.04 0.46 9.77
C CYS A 477 -7.67 -0.97 9.37
N PHE A 478 -8.62 -1.89 9.57
CA PHE A 478 -8.51 -3.32 9.26
C PHE A 478 -9.69 -3.75 8.37
N PRO A 479 -9.55 -3.71 7.05
CA PRO A 479 -10.58 -4.14 6.10
C PRO A 479 -10.97 -5.61 6.29
N ALA A 480 -12.20 -5.97 5.94
CA ALA A 480 -12.71 -7.35 6.02
C ALA A 480 -11.83 -8.35 5.25
N GLY A 481 -11.21 -7.91 4.16
CA GLY A 481 -10.40 -8.75 3.27
C GLY A 481 -9.21 -9.41 3.94
N ILE A 482 -8.58 -8.78 4.95
CA ILE A 482 -7.45 -9.37 5.68
C ILE A 482 -7.90 -10.27 6.84
N LEU A 483 -9.16 -10.19 7.29
CA LEU A 483 -9.67 -10.86 8.48
C LEU A 483 -10.04 -12.32 8.21
N GLN A 484 -9.14 -13.06 7.58
CA GLN A 484 -9.25 -14.45 7.16
C GLN A 484 -7.91 -15.17 7.31
N TYR A 485 -7.93 -16.51 7.28
CA TYR A 485 -6.71 -17.32 7.27
C TYR A 485 -5.79 -16.91 6.09
N PRO A 486 -4.47 -16.76 6.27
CA PRO A 486 -3.67 -17.11 7.45
C PRO A 486 -3.48 -15.96 8.48
N PHE A 487 -4.18 -14.85 8.36
CA PHE A 487 -4.04 -13.72 9.29
C PHE A 487 -4.97 -13.87 10.50
N PHE A 488 -6.17 -14.36 10.28
CA PHE A 488 -7.18 -14.54 11.32
C PHE A 488 -7.97 -15.83 11.11
N ASP A 489 -8.16 -16.61 12.18
CA ASP A 489 -9.02 -17.80 12.15
C ASP A 489 -9.87 -17.86 13.43
N MET A 490 -11.19 -17.82 13.26
CA MET A 490 -12.16 -17.92 14.36
C MET A 490 -12.06 -19.27 15.13
N ASN A 491 -11.52 -20.30 14.50
CA ASN A 491 -11.40 -21.65 15.06
C ASN A 491 -10.01 -21.94 15.65
N ALA A 492 -9.03 -21.07 15.42
CA ALA A 492 -7.70 -21.19 15.99
C ALA A 492 -7.60 -20.56 17.38
N ASP A 493 -6.63 -21.03 18.16
CA ASP A 493 -6.37 -20.49 19.51
C ASP A 493 -5.74 -19.08 19.48
N ASP A 494 -5.65 -18.48 20.66
CA ASP A 494 -5.12 -17.14 20.81
C ASP A 494 -3.63 -17.05 20.44
N ALA A 495 -2.83 -18.10 20.59
CA ALA A 495 -1.43 -18.08 20.17
C ALA A 495 -1.30 -17.83 18.67
N PHE A 496 -2.16 -18.45 17.85
CA PHE A 496 -2.22 -18.23 16.42
C PHE A 496 -2.68 -16.82 16.09
N ASN A 497 -3.84 -16.39 16.60
CA ASN A 497 -4.44 -15.11 16.22
C ASN A 497 -3.62 -13.90 16.70
N TYR A 498 -3.03 -13.95 17.89
CA TYR A 498 -2.11 -12.89 18.35
C TYR A 498 -0.79 -12.91 17.56
N GLY A 499 -0.29 -14.09 17.18
CA GLY A 499 0.91 -14.20 16.35
C GLY A 499 0.74 -13.66 14.93
N ALA A 500 -0.45 -13.76 14.37
CA ALA A 500 -0.78 -13.29 13.01
C ALA A 500 -1.44 -11.89 13.04
N ILE A 501 -2.77 -11.83 13.04
CA ILE A 501 -3.49 -10.55 12.96
C ILE A 501 -3.19 -9.63 14.15
N GLY A 502 -2.90 -10.20 15.34
CA GLY A 502 -2.50 -9.42 16.50
C GLY A 502 -1.22 -8.63 16.24
N VAL A 503 -0.21 -9.22 15.62
CA VAL A 503 1.01 -8.49 15.25
C VAL A 503 0.71 -7.42 14.20
N VAL A 504 -0.18 -7.66 13.23
CA VAL A 504 -0.62 -6.64 12.26
C VAL A 504 -1.30 -5.47 12.98
N ILE A 505 -2.21 -5.75 13.93
CA ILE A 505 -2.85 -4.69 14.74
C ILE A 505 -1.81 -3.88 15.51
N GLY A 506 -0.88 -4.56 16.18
CA GLY A 506 0.21 -3.91 16.92
C GLY A 506 1.14 -3.09 16.02
N HIS A 507 1.39 -3.56 14.79
CA HIS A 507 2.15 -2.87 13.75
C HIS A 507 1.48 -1.53 13.40
N GLU A 508 0.18 -1.54 13.06
CA GLU A 508 -0.55 -0.31 12.73
C GLU A 508 -0.61 0.65 13.93
N MET A 509 -0.81 0.16 15.14
CA MET A 509 -0.74 1.00 16.35
C MET A 509 0.64 1.62 16.53
N THR A 510 1.70 0.86 16.25
CA THR A 510 3.08 1.33 16.41
C THR A 510 3.44 2.39 15.38
N HIS A 511 2.81 2.40 14.20
CA HIS A 511 2.97 3.50 13.23
C HIS A 511 2.56 4.86 13.82
N GLY A 512 1.66 4.92 14.79
CA GLY A 512 1.38 6.15 15.54
C GLY A 512 2.59 6.70 16.31
N PHE A 513 3.61 5.87 16.50
CA PHE A 513 4.78 6.13 17.35
C PHE A 513 6.11 5.80 16.66
N ASP A 514 6.13 5.52 15.34
CA ASP A 514 7.34 5.33 14.56
C ASP A 514 8.07 6.66 14.31
N ASP A 515 9.10 6.66 13.47
CA ASP A 515 9.91 7.85 13.18
C ASP A 515 9.12 9.00 12.54
N GLN A 516 8.03 8.70 11.85
CA GLN A 516 7.14 9.69 11.24
C GLN A 516 5.91 9.96 12.11
N GLY A 517 5.18 8.90 12.51
CA GLY A 517 3.94 9.02 13.26
C GLY A 517 4.11 9.70 14.62
N ARG A 518 5.28 9.52 15.29
CA ARG A 518 5.59 10.21 16.54
C ARG A 518 5.60 11.74 16.44
N GLN A 519 5.73 12.28 15.22
CA GLN A 519 5.73 13.72 14.97
C GLN A 519 4.32 14.33 14.97
N PHE A 520 3.28 13.49 14.93
CA PHE A 520 1.89 13.92 14.95
C PHE A 520 1.31 13.76 16.36
N ASP A 521 0.58 14.77 16.81
CA ASP A 521 -0.10 14.77 18.11
C ASP A 521 -1.37 13.87 18.08
N LYS A 522 -2.07 13.80 19.21
CA LYS A 522 -3.30 13.00 19.36
C LYS A 522 -4.46 13.46 18.47
N ASP A 523 -4.43 14.70 18.00
CA ASP A 523 -5.44 15.28 17.11
C ASP A 523 -5.06 15.15 15.64
N GLY A 524 -3.90 14.58 15.32
CA GLY A 524 -3.39 14.38 13.97
C GLY A 524 -2.61 15.54 13.38
N ASN A 525 -2.23 16.51 14.19
CA ASN A 525 -1.43 17.65 13.74
C ASN A 525 0.07 17.34 13.83
N LEU A 526 0.84 17.76 12.84
CA LEU A 526 2.30 17.75 12.87
C LEU A 526 2.78 18.74 13.93
N LYS A 527 2.98 18.24 15.13
CA LYS A 527 3.34 19.03 16.29
C LYS A 527 4.25 18.22 17.20
N ASP A 528 5.43 18.74 17.47
CA ASP A 528 6.35 18.10 18.41
C ASP A 528 5.78 18.15 19.84
N TRP A 529 5.55 16.98 20.41
CA TRP A 529 5.01 16.77 21.76
C TRP A 529 6.01 16.02 22.67
N TRP A 530 7.19 15.70 22.13
CA TRP A 530 8.25 15.01 22.84
C TRP A 530 9.13 16.02 23.61
N THR A 531 9.76 15.57 24.69
CA THR A 531 10.88 16.33 25.22
C THR A 531 12.09 16.15 24.31
N PRO A 532 12.99 17.17 24.20
CA PRO A 532 14.20 17.04 23.37
C PRO A 532 15.06 15.82 23.73
N GLU A 533 15.15 15.51 25.02
CA GLU A 533 15.94 14.39 25.53
C GLU A 533 15.32 13.03 25.11
N ASP A 534 14.01 12.90 25.14
CA ASP A 534 13.33 11.68 24.71
C ASP A 534 13.39 11.53 23.19
N ALA A 535 13.27 12.61 22.44
CA ALA A 535 13.46 12.60 20.99
C ALA A 535 14.90 12.15 20.61
N GLU A 536 15.92 12.62 21.33
CA GLU A 536 17.31 12.18 21.14
C GLU A 536 17.49 10.69 21.45
N ARG A 537 16.88 10.21 22.55
CA ARG A 537 16.94 8.79 22.95
C ARG A 537 16.26 7.89 21.93
N PHE A 538 15.12 8.34 21.39
CA PHE A 538 14.43 7.64 20.28
C PHE A 538 15.33 7.57 19.04
N ASN A 539 15.88 8.71 18.61
CA ASN A 539 16.71 8.79 17.40
C ASN A 539 17.97 7.91 17.51
N LYS A 540 18.59 7.81 18.69
CA LYS A 540 19.72 6.89 18.92
C LYS A 540 19.32 5.43 18.73
N ARG A 541 18.14 5.01 19.21
CA ARG A 541 17.60 3.66 19.02
C ARG A 541 17.24 3.39 17.57
N ALA A 542 16.58 4.34 16.95
CA ALA A 542 16.22 4.26 15.53
C ALA A 542 17.49 4.10 14.65
N GLN A 543 18.57 4.82 14.96
CA GLN A 543 19.83 4.69 14.22
C GLN A 543 20.47 3.30 14.37
N VAL A 544 20.35 2.64 15.51
CA VAL A 544 20.80 1.25 15.69
C VAL A 544 20.04 0.32 14.74
N MET A 545 18.72 0.54 14.60
CA MET A 545 17.88 -0.23 13.67
C MET A 545 18.25 0.04 12.22
N VAL A 546 18.45 1.30 11.83
CA VAL A 546 18.91 1.65 10.47
C VAL A 546 20.20 0.91 10.14
N ASN A 547 21.22 1.00 11.02
CA ASN A 547 22.51 0.38 10.81
C ASN A 547 22.43 -1.16 10.72
N PHE A 548 21.54 -1.76 11.50
CA PHE A 548 21.32 -3.21 11.44
C PHE A 548 20.73 -3.62 10.07
N PHE A 549 19.68 -2.95 9.60
CA PHE A 549 19.10 -3.27 8.31
C PHE A 549 20.01 -2.92 7.13
N ASP A 550 20.76 -1.82 7.18
CA ASP A 550 21.77 -1.47 6.16
C ASP A 550 22.87 -2.53 6.00
N SER A 551 23.11 -3.34 7.04
CA SER A 551 24.08 -4.45 6.99
C SER A 551 23.56 -5.69 6.27
N ILE A 552 22.26 -5.77 5.96
CA ILE A 552 21.63 -6.94 5.37
C ILE A 552 21.84 -6.94 3.86
N GLN A 553 22.54 -7.94 3.36
CA GLN A 553 22.68 -8.18 1.93
C GLN A 553 21.44 -8.94 1.41
N VAL A 554 20.61 -8.27 0.61
CA VAL A 554 19.37 -8.84 0.06
C VAL A 554 19.60 -9.64 -1.23
N LEU A 555 20.58 -9.20 -2.04
CA LEU A 555 21.13 -9.91 -3.20
C LEU A 555 22.64 -9.69 -3.25
N LEU A 556 23.36 -10.47 -4.04
CA LEU A 556 24.80 -10.27 -4.22
C LEU A 556 25.09 -8.82 -4.67
N GLY A 557 25.80 -8.07 -3.82
CA GLY A 557 26.17 -6.67 -4.07
C GLY A 557 25.02 -5.65 -3.83
N LEU A 558 23.84 -6.09 -3.38
CA LEU A 558 22.73 -5.21 -3.04
C LEU A 558 22.36 -5.36 -1.56
N TYR A 559 22.33 -4.25 -0.85
CA TYR A 559 21.96 -4.17 0.56
C TYR A 559 20.59 -3.56 0.74
N ALA A 560 19.92 -3.88 1.84
CA ALA A 560 18.69 -3.24 2.25
C ALA A 560 18.94 -1.73 2.52
N ASN A 561 17.88 -0.94 2.49
CA ASN A 561 17.92 0.48 2.82
C ASN A 561 17.23 0.71 4.17
N GLY A 562 18.02 0.67 5.26
CA GLY A 562 17.49 0.80 6.61
C GLY A 562 16.83 2.15 6.87
N SER A 563 17.28 3.23 6.21
CA SER A 563 16.65 4.55 6.31
C SER A 563 15.29 4.59 5.61
N LEU A 564 15.14 3.93 4.46
CA LEU A 564 13.87 3.84 3.76
C LEU A 564 12.86 3.00 4.55
N THR A 565 13.32 1.89 5.14
CA THR A 565 12.45 0.90 5.80
C THR A 565 12.30 1.13 7.32
N LEU A 566 12.82 2.23 7.87
CA LEU A 566 12.89 2.46 9.31
C LEU A 566 11.51 2.39 9.99
N GLY A 567 10.50 3.11 9.49
CA GLY A 567 9.17 3.16 10.10
C GLY A 567 8.52 1.78 10.13
N GLU A 568 8.61 1.04 9.02
CA GLU A 568 8.09 -0.32 8.91
C GLU A 568 8.81 -1.29 9.87
N ASN A 569 10.13 -1.17 9.98
CA ASN A 569 10.90 -2.00 10.91
C ASN A 569 10.57 -1.68 12.38
N ILE A 570 10.37 -0.40 12.73
CA ILE A 570 9.90 0.00 14.06
C ILE A 570 8.51 -0.57 14.33
N ALA A 571 7.61 -0.50 13.35
CA ALA A 571 6.24 -1.01 13.45
C ALA A 571 6.22 -2.55 13.61
N ASP A 572 7.05 -3.28 12.87
CA ASP A 572 7.18 -4.75 13.04
C ASP A 572 7.67 -5.14 14.44
N HIS A 573 8.72 -4.48 14.93
CA HIS A 573 9.25 -4.74 16.27
C HIS A 573 8.25 -4.40 17.36
N GLY A 574 7.61 -3.22 17.27
CA GLY A 574 6.57 -2.81 18.21
C GLY A 574 5.38 -3.75 18.15
N GLY A 575 4.92 -4.09 16.94
CA GLY A 575 3.82 -5.04 16.74
C GLY A 575 4.06 -6.39 17.39
N LEU A 576 5.26 -6.96 17.22
CA LEU A 576 5.66 -8.22 17.88
C LEU A 576 5.62 -8.11 19.40
N GLN A 577 6.22 -7.07 19.96
CA GLN A 577 6.31 -6.85 21.40
C GLN A 577 4.93 -6.62 22.02
N VAL A 578 4.12 -5.76 21.41
CA VAL A 578 2.78 -5.39 21.88
C VAL A 578 1.83 -6.59 21.80
N SER A 579 1.85 -7.31 20.66
CA SER A 579 0.99 -8.47 20.49
C SER A 579 1.38 -9.63 21.42
N PHE A 580 2.67 -9.85 21.64
CA PHE A 580 3.12 -10.86 22.60
C PHE A 580 2.68 -10.52 24.02
N GLN A 581 2.76 -9.27 24.45
CA GLN A 581 2.24 -8.81 25.74
C GLN A 581 0.73 -9.01 25.82
N ALA A 582 -0.03 -8.64 24.79
CA ALA A 582 -1.48 -8.83 24.74
C ALA A 582 -1.87 -10.32 24.80
N PHE A 583 -1.12 -11.17 24.09
CA PHE A 583 -1.27 -12.63 24.14
C PHE A 583 -1.07 -13.18 25.58
N LYS A 584 0.01 -12.77 26.24
CA LYS A 584 0.28 -13.18 27.63
C LYS A 584 -0.81 -12.68 28.60
N ASN A 585 -1.31 -11.46 28.41
CA ASN A 585 -2.41 -10.92 29.21
C ASN A 585 -3.70 -11.73 29.00
N ALA A 586 -4.05 -12.04 27.75
CA ALA A 586 -5.27 -12.76 27.38
C ALA A 586 -5.28 -14.21 27.89
N THR A 587 -4.12 -14.85 27.98
CA THR A 587 -4.01 -16.27 28.37
C THR A 587 -3.57 -16.48 29.82
N LYS A 588 -3.43 -15.41 30.60
CA LYS A 588 -2.94 -15.47 32.00
C LYS A 588 -3.79 -16.38 32.88
N ASP A 589 -5.10 -16.22 32.82
CA ASP A 589 -6.06 -16.93 33.70
C ASP A 589 -6.52 -18.28 33.10
N ALA A 590 -6.29 -18.51 31.82
CA ALA A 590 -6.56 -19.76 31.11
C ALA A 590 -5.37 -20.12 30.17
N PRO A 591 -4.26 -20.60 30.75
CA PRO A 591 -3.06 -20.92 29.98
C PRO A 591 -3.33 -21.99 28.92
N LEU A 592 -2.83 -21.76 27.71
CA LEU A 592 -2.91 -22.71 26.62
C LEU A 592 -1.90 -23.84 26.78
N GLY A 593 -2.27 -25.03 26.33
CA GLY A 593 -1.40 -26.21 26.34
C GLY A 593 -0.50 -26.31 25.10
N VAL A 594 0.35 -27.34 25.12
CA VAL A 594 1.12 -27.77 23.94
C VAL A 594 0.15 -28.39 22.92
N VAL A 595 0.20 -27.94 21.68
CA VAL A 595 -0.60 -28.47 20.56
C VAL A 595 0.37 -28.74 19.40
N ASP A 596 0.22 -29.86 18.72
CA ASP A 596 1.08 -30.27 17.60
C ASP A 596 2.59 -30.28 17.93
N GLY A 597 2.94 -30.48 19.21
CA GLY A 597 4.33 -30.49 19.70
C GLY A 597 4.93 -29.11 19.94
N PHE A 598 4.16 -28.01 19.80
CA PHE A 598 4.60 -26.65 20.03
C PHE A 598 3.95 -26.01 21.24
N THR A 599 4.75 -25.28 22.04
CA THR A 599 4.24 -24.44 23.11
C THR A 599 3.41 -23.28 22.55
N PRO A 600 2.57 -22.63 23.35
CA PRO A 600 1.83 -21.45 22.89
C PRO A 600 2.73 -20.33 22.34
N GLU A 601 3.87 -20.06 22.99
CA GLU A 601 4.85 -19.08 22.53
C GLU A 601 5.48 -19.45 21.20
N GLN A 602 5.81 -20.74 21.01
CA GLN A 602 6.31 -21.22 19.72
C GLN A 602 5.28 -21.06 18.62
N ARG A 603 4.00 -21.38 18.88
CA ARG A 603 2.92 -21.17 17.90
C ARG A 603 2.73 -19.69 17.54
N PHE A 604 2.85 -18.79 18.52
CA PHE A 604 2.82 -17.35 18.27
C PHE A 604 3.87 -16.93 17.23
N PHE A 605 5.13 -17.29 17.41
CA PHE A 605 6.19 -16.91 16.47
C PHE A 605 6.13 -17.66 15.14
N LEU A 606 5.64 -18.89 15.11
CA LEU A 606 5.40 -19.62 13.86
C LEU A 606 4.27 -18.99 13.06
N SER A 607 3.20 -18.58 13.71
CA SER A 607 2.10 -17.84 13.08
C SER A 607 2.58 -16.52 12.51
N TYR A 608 3.38 -15.74 13.25
CA TYR A 608 4.00 -14.53 12.77
C TYR A 608 4.83 -14.75 11.50
N ALA A 609 5.73 -15.74 11.53
CA ALA A 609 6.53 -16.04 10.35
C ALA A 609 5.66 -16.45 9.15
N GLY A 610 4.60 -17.21 9.38
CA GLY A 610 3.66 -17.69 8.37
C GLY A 610 2.97 -16.57 7.60
N VAL A 611 2.69 -15.41 8.21
CA VAL A 611 2.09 -14.27 7.48
C VAL A 611 3.05 -13.65 6.46
N TRP A 612 4.36 -13.85 6.64
CA TRP A 612 5.40 -13.36 5.72
C TRP A 612 5.90 -14.42 4.74
N ALA A 613 5.37 -15.66 4.80
CA ALA A 613 5.76 -16.72 3.87
C ALA A 613 5.62 -16.25 2.41
N GLY A 614 6.63 -16.52 1.59
CA GLY A 614 6.59 -16.13 0.19
C GLY A 614 7.88 -16.39 -0.58
N ASN A 615 7.72 -16.47 -1.89
CA ASN A 615 8.78 -16.51 -2.87
C ASN A 615 8.82 -15.19 -3.65
N VAL A 616 10.01 -14.75 -4.08
CA VAL A 616 10.20 -13.46 -4.77
C VAL A 616 11.34 -13.58 -5.79
N ARG A 617 11.20 -12.94 -6.96
CA ARG A 617 12.23 -12.88 -8.01
C ARG A 617 13.25 -11.79 -7.75
N ASP A 618 14.45 -11.95 -8.28
CA ASP A 618 15.56 -11.00 -8.09
C ASP A 618 15.21 -9.59 -8.59
N GLU A 619 14.51 -9.47 -9.72
CA GLU A 619 14.06 -8.19 -10.27
C GLU A 619 13.13 -7.47 -9.29
N GLN A 620 12.20 -8.21 -8.68
CA GLN A 620 11.28 -7.67 -7.68
C GLN A 620 12.00 -7.28 -6.39
N ILE A 621 13.01 -8.03 -5.97
CA ILE A 621 13.87 -7.66 -4.83
C ILE A 621 14.55 -6.31 -5.10
N ARG A 622 15.12 -6.12 -6.31
CA ARG A 622 15.76 -4.86 -6.71
C ARG A 622 14.78 -3.70 -6.72
N LEU A 623 13.60 -3.91 -7.31
CA LEU A 623 12.54 -2.90 -7.37
C LEU A 623 12.11 -2.51 -5.95
N GLN A 624 11.76 -3.47 -5.11
CA GLN A 624 11.30 -3.23 -3.75
C GLN A 624 12.36 -2.52 -2.90
N THR A 625 13.63 -2.93 -2.99
CA THR A 625 14.72 -2.31 -2.22
C THR A 625 14.93 -0.83 -2.58
N LYS A 626 14.62 -0.41 -3.81
CA LYS A 626 14.73 1.00 -4.25
C LYS A 626 13.54 1.87 -3.83
N SER A 627 12.32 1.33 -3.84
CA SER A 627 11.09 2.14 -3.85
C SER A 627 10.12 1.87 -2.70
N ASP A 628 10.21 0.70 -2.05
CA ASP A 628 9.22 0.27 -1.07
C ASP A 628 9.75 0.48 0.37
N PRO A 629 8.98 1.15 1.25
CA PRO A 629 9.36 1.32 2.65
C PRO A 629 9.33 0.02 3.45
N HIS A 630 8.75 -1.07 2.91
CA HIS A 630 8.70 -2.35 3.59
C HIS A 630 9.94 -3.20 3.30
N SER A 631 10.53 -3.77 4.34
CA SER A 631 11.54 -4.81 4.21
C SER A 631 10.95 -6.05 3.52
N LEU A 632 11.78 -6.84 2.83
CA LEU A 632 11.38 -8.12 2.25
C LEU A 632 10.85 -9.06 3.35
N GLY A 633 9.85 -9.90 3.06
CA GLY A 633 9.20 -10.79 4.02
C GLY A 633 10.17 -11.62 4.85
N ARG A 634 11.24 -12.15 4.23
CA ARG A 634 12.31 -12.84 4.94
C ARG A 634 12.94 -11.98 6.04
N TRP A 635 13.16 -10.70 5.79
CA TRP A 635 13.82 -9.80 6.72
C TRP A 635 12.85 -9.15 7.71
N ARG A 636 11.57 -9.13 7.43
CA ARG A 636 10.54 -8.85 8.43
C ARG A 636 10.51 -9.94 9.52
N VAL A 637 10.92 -11.18 9.20
CA VAL A 637 11.07 -12.28 10.15
C VAL A 637 12.49 -12.33 10.72
N ASN A 638 13.50 -12.59 9.90
CA ASN A 638 14.88 -12.80 10.35
C ASN A 638 15.58 -11.52 10.84
N GLY A 639 15.08 -10.34 10.46
CA GLY A 639 15.56 -9.06 10.96
C GLY A 639 14.88 -8.63 12.28
N ALA A 640 13.59 -8.97 12.46
CA ALA A 640 12.85 -8.59 13.65
C ALA A 640 13.07 -9.55 14.83
N LEU A 641 12.97 -10.85 14.62
CA LEU A 641 13.03 -11.84 15.72
C LEU A 641 14.31 -11.81 16.56
N PRO A 642 15.51 -11.57 16.01
CA PRO A 642 16.73 -11.41 16.82
C PRO A 642 16.69 -10.25 17.82
N GLN A 643 15.74 -9.33 17.69
CA GLN A 643 15.53 -8.22 18.62
C GLN A 643 14.58 -8.60 19.79
N ILE A 644 13.89 -9.75 19.72
CA ILE A 644 12.77 -10.12 20.60
C ILE A 644 13.23 -11.17 21.63
N GLY A 645 13.35 -10.77 22.91
CA GLY A 645 13.81 -11.65 23.99
C GLY A 645 13.00 -12.94 24.11
N ALA A 646 11.68 -12.86 24.05
CA ALA A 646 10.78 -14.01 24.17
C ALA A 646 10.97 -15.07 23.06
N TRP A 647 11.46 -14.68 21.87
CA TRP A 647 11.77 -15.64 20.80
C TRP A 647 12.95 -16.53 21.17
N TYR A 648 13.99 -15.97 21.82
CA TYR A 648 15.14 -16.74 22.30
C TYR A 648 14.70 -17.81 23.30
N GLU A 649 13.83 -17.44 24.24
CA GLU A 649 13.29 -18.35 25.25
C GLU A 649 12.44 -19.46 24.62
N ALA A 650 11.52 -19.09 23.72
CA ALA A 650 10.63 -20.03 23.06
C ALA A 650 11.35 -21.11 22.26
N PHE A 651 12.45 -20.76 21.61
CA PHE A 651 13.18 -21.69 20.73
C PHE A 651 14.55 -22.12 21.24
N ASN A 652 14.92 -21.75 22.46
CA ASN A 652 16.23 -22.04 23.08
C ASN A 652 17.40 -21.59 22.18
N ILE A 653 17.32 -20.36 21.65
CA ILE A 653 18.37 -19.79 20.82
C ILE A 653 19.52 -19.29 21.71
N THR A 654 20.72 -19.65 21.36
CA THR A 654 21.95 -19.39 22.15
C THR A 654 22.98 -18.64 21.33
N GLU A 655 24.07 -18.22 21.98
CA GLU A 655 25.21 -17.54 21.33
C GLU A 655 25.91 -18.36 20.21
N ASN A 656 25.62 -19.66 20.13
CA ASN A 656 26.15 -20.53 19.08
C ASN A 656 25.29 -20.52 17.80
N ASP A 657 24.13 -19.89 17.85
CA ASP A 657 23.21 -19.83 16.71
C ASP A 657 23.51 -18.62 15.83
N PRO A 658 23.53 -18.76 14.48
CA PRO A 658 23.85 -17.64 13.57
C PRO A 658 22.94 -16.41 13.69
N MET A 659 21.66 -16.60 14.07
CA MET A 659 20.72 -15.50 14.29
C MET A 659 20.82 -14.88 15.69
N TYR A 660 21.76 -15.36 16.54
CA TYR A 660 21.93 -14.77 17.86
C TYR A 660 22.46 -13.34 17.77
N LEU A 661 21.78 -12.42 18.41
CA LEU A 661 22.20 -11.05 18.62
C LEU A 661 22.40 -10.84 20.13
N ALA A 662 23.60 -10.41 20.50
CA ALA A 662 23.92 -10.18 21.90
C ALA A 662 22.99 -9.10 22.52
N PRO A 663 22.57 -9.23 23.78
CA PRO A 663 21.57 -8.35 24.38
C PRO A 663 21.85 -6.84 24.24
N GLU A 664 23.11 -6.45 24.35
CA GLU A 664 23.57 -5.07 24.21
C GLU A 664 23.49 -4.52 22.76
N LYS A 665 23.33 -5.40 21.78
CA LYS A 665 23.14 -5.05 20.37
C LYS A 665 21.68 -5.04 19.95
N ARG A 666 20.79 -5.56 20.82
CA ARG A 666 19.36 -5.55 20.56
C ARG A 666 18.80 -4.15 20.78
N VAL A 667 17.88 -3.75 19.92
CA VAL A 667 17.16 -2.49 20.07
C VAL A 667 15.71 -2.77 20.38
N SER A 668 15.19 -2.14 21.44
CA SER A 668 13.76 -2.09 21.75
C SER A 668 13.35 -0.63 21.85
N ILE A 669 12.35 -0.25 21.08
CA ILE A 669 11.77 1.09 21.12
C ILE A 669 10.45 1.04 21.91
N TRP A 670 9.54 0.15 21.52
CA TRP A 670 8.20 -0.02 22.15
C TRP A 670 8.00 -1.33 22.86
#